data_a6a900a61a9298cf7cbc233091442adc
#
_entry.id   a6a900a61a9298cf7cbc233091442adc
#
_cell.length_a   1.000
_cell.length_b   1.000
_cell.length_c   1.000
_cell.angle_alpha   90.00
_cell.angle_beta   90.00
_cell.angle_gamma   90.00
#
_symmetry.space_group_name_H-M   'P 1'
#
loop_
_entity.id
_entity.type
_entity.pdbx_description
1 polymer ?
#
loop_
_entity_poly.entity_id
_entity_poly.type
_entity_poly.pdbx_seq_one_letter_code
_entity_poly.pdbx_strand_id
1 'polypeptide(L)'
;MVEWLIVPHTTKALSLKQIVKILSDELGAPRYLYRNSGKSKGYGHDVPSFPVTLISHAAIADITAFVGSKALLQSTAEAGGGLFSMLPHPVEVQADSSGNYFYRASLQIRDTMCFSEGSSLDAIGASLELAKLDMSEADYRDMGHVLAHDPERYAAYAMRDCEIVYRYMELFCETSDINIPPTAPAIAAKYIRGHITRKCLEGDSAAFDEEFRGVVKVDAGLEPVDDGQTFVMGQRYEYVSAYSRELNAFAADAYRGGLNGSFAIGWYPGVSYDHDIVGAYVLGMSAGFDPDFSRPFLKSFLDEDIQLSDLGDLAIAPFLPGFGYVRFEFPPNVYLPSIGIKTDHGIVFPRTSNGTSGVPATLAEVVLALKLGATVHAERFDVARIKPGNGMLLDAYTSLTADRERAEATYGKGSPQERAAKLLNNSGYGKVAQAIDPKSRRDLWTLSMEEMDKSSISSPVHAAMGTGIVRCIIVAAVNELKAAGYAVHSATTDGFITNAPLDVVEALPLFGMRDRLAEVRSILTHGRHCNLFVTKHINDGLLNHTTRGNVAANPEGVLARNGLKGYREGTREERAELIERIVTRTAPLSYTVSQWVSPADMLRYDEDFHVTVVERASNPNFDFKRKPDLSTLHDEEFMVGDGRLFAPTFETRPFEDLGEFRAYKDSSKNRQIVNEADYRALDRRAKSGGREWHSEKDLVRFAVTAHRAGHVCIPSLSQLQGSRRIAWINGFLPEGASFSASDWKNAGRATRKATLPPPEVYMDTVVRMGGAAEEVHVA
;
A
#
# COMPACT_ATOMS: atom_id res chain seq x y z
N MET A 1 11.11 -26.66 27.29
CA MET A 1 10.01 -25.70 27.43
C MET A 1 9.33 -25.99 28.74
N VAL A 2 9.05 -24.98 29.54
CA VAL A 2 8.25 -25.12 30.78
C VAL A 2 6.95 -24.34 30.51
N GLU A 3 5.83 -24.99 30.72
CA GLU A 3 4.50 -24.45 30.42
C GLU A 3 3.75 -24.21 31.74
N TRP A 4 3.15 -23.01 31.85
CA TRP A 4 2.34 -22.64 33.01
C TRP A 4 1.00 -22.05 32.56
N LEU A 5 -0.05 -22.48 33.22
CA LEU A 5 -1.33 -21.82 33.18
C LEU A 5 -1.51 -21.00 34.46
N ILE A 6 -1.53 -19.69 34.37
CA ILE A 6 -1.72 -18.78 35.50
C ILE A 6 -3.20 -18.41 35.56
N VAL A 7 -3.92 -18.96 36.56
CA VAL A 7 -5.34 -18.67 36.79
C VAL A 7 -5.50 -17.85 38.07
N PRO A 8 -6.12 -16.64 38.00
CA PRO A 8 -6.37 -15.87 39.21
C PRO A 8 -7.41 -16.54 40.11
N HIS A 9 -7.18 -16.52 41.42
CA HIS A 9 -8.14 -17.04 42.41
C HIS A 9 -9.39 -16.15 42.59
N THR A 10 -9.42 -15.01 41.93
CA THR A 10 -10.53 -14.05 42.01
C THR A 10 -10.99 -13.69 40.61
N THR A 11 -12.17 -13.08 40.48
CA THR A 11 -12.69 -12.57 39.21
C THR A 11 -11.94 -11.32 38.68
N LYS A 12 -10.88 -10.89 39.36
CA LYS A 12 -10.06 -9.77 38.96
C LYS A 12 -8.97 -10.21 38.00
N ALA A 13 -8.81 -9.50 36.89
CA ALA A 13 -7.71 -9.70 35.95
C ALA A 13 -6.35 -9.54 36.66
N LEU A 14 -5.34 -10.28 36.20
CA LEU A 14 -3.97 -10.15 36.70
C LEU A 14 -3.37 -8.82 36.22
N SER A 15 -2.58 -8.20 37.08
CA SER A 15 -1.73 -7.08 36.68
C SER A 15 -0.44 -7.59 36.04
N LEU A 16 0.13 -6.80 35.14
CA LEU A 16 1.44 -7.07 34.57
C LEU A 16 2.51 -7.32 35.64
N LYS A 17 2.48 -6.55 36.74
CA LYS A 17 3.40 -6.73 37.90
C LYS A 17 3.27 -8.10 38.57
N GLN A 18 2.07 -8.63 38.71
CA GLN A 18 1.86 -9.97 39.28
C GLN A 18 2.46 -11.04 38.36
N ILE A 19 2.25 -10.93 37.05
CA ILE A 19 2.80 -11.87 36.07
C ILE A 19 4.34 -11.81 36.09
N VAL A 20 4.93 -10.62 36.01
CA VAL A 20 6.39 -10.45 36.07
C VAL A 20 6.95 -11.00 37.40
N LYS A 21 6.25 -10.82 38.51
CA LYS A 21 6.66 -11.42 39.81
C LYS A 21 6.69 -12.93 39.75
N ILE A 22 5.62 -13.56 39.28
CA ILE A 22 5.53 -15.02 39.16
C ILE A 22 6.68 -15.53 38.27
N LEU A 23 6.84 -14.97 37.09
CA LEU A 23 7.93 -15.36 36.19
C LEU A 23 9.31 -15.17 36.80
N SER A 24 9.53 -14.07 37.52
CA SER A 24 10.82 -13.77 38.16
C SER A 24 11.12 -14.74 39.31
N ASP A 25 10.10 -15.10 40.10
CA ASP A 25 10.23 -16.09 41.19
C ASP A 25 10.56 -17.48 40.61
N GLU A 26 9.81 -17.94 39.62
CA GLU A 26 9.95 -19.27 39.01
C GLU A 26 11.24 -19.47 38.25
N LEU A 27 11.69 -18.40 37.53
CA LEU A 27 12.93 -18.44 36.74
C LEU A 27 14.17 -18.04 37.54
N GLY A 28 14.03 -17.74 38.84
CA GLY A 28 15.16 -17.38 39.70
C GLY A 28 15.82 -16.08 39.29
N ALA A 29 15.04 -15.08 38.89
CA ALA A 29 15.57 -13.77 38.44
C ALA A 29 16.38 -13.08 39.58
N PRO A 30 17.40 -12.27 39.25
CA PRO A 30 18.18 -11.55 40.24
C PRO A 30 17.31 -10.59 41.07
N ARG A 31 17.52 -10.59 42.39
CA ARG A 31 16.86 -9.66 43.33
C ARG A 31 17.78 -8.51 43.67
N TYR A 32 17.27 -7.30 43.63
CA TYR A 32 18.03 -6.09 43.91
C TYR A 32 17.53 -5.39 45.16
N LEU A 33 18.46 -4.91 45.97
CA LEU A 33 18.16 -4.17 47.20
C LEU A 33 17.74 -2.73 46.87
N TYR A 34 16.59 -2.29 47.39
CA TYR A 34 16.14 -0.90 47.27
C TYR A 34 16.98 0.00 48.18
N ARG A 35 17.78 0.89 47.61
CA ARG A 35 18.55 1.86 48.36
C ARG A 35 17.74 3.18 48.47
N ASN A 36 17.22 3.46 49.66
CA ASN A 36 16.62 4.72 49.97
C ASN A 36 17.72 5.66 50.50
N SER A 37 18.46 6.32 49.59
CA SER A 37 19.34 7.42 49.99
C SER A 37 18.51 8.68 50.03
N GLY A 38 18.46 9.40 51.18
CA GLY A 38 17.53 10.49 51.48
C GLY A 38 17.52 11.72 50.55
N LYS A 39 18.14 11.64 49.38
CA LYS A 39 18.14 12.65 48.31
C LYS A 39 17.72 12.11 46.92
N SER A 40 17.67 10.84 46.70
CA SER A 40 17.09 10.26 45.47
C SER A 40 16.45 8.91 45.77
N LYS A 41 15.16 8.80 45.47
CA LYS A 41 14.46 7.53 45.40
C LYS A 41 14.73 6.94 44.02
N GLY A 42 15.58 5.95 43.92
CA GLY A 42 15.84 5.30 42.63
C GLY A 42 16.92 4.23 42.75
N TYR A 43 16.89 3.30 41.80
CA TYR A 43 17.96 2.32 41.60
C TYR A 43 19.16 3.04 40.94
N GLY A 44 20.39 2.60 41.27
CA GLY A 44 21.54 3.02 40.49
C GLY A 44 21.30 2.63 39.02
N HIS A 45 21.73 3.44 38.08
CA HIS A 45 21.58 3.24 36.65
C HIS A 45 22.18 1.90 36.12
N ASP A 46 22.93 1.19 36.94
CA ASP A 46 23.68 -0.02 36.59
C ASP A 46 23.01 -1.34 37.02
N VAL A 47 21.73 -1.32 37.41
CA VAL A 47 21.03 -2.56 37.79
C VAL A 47 20.54 -3.27 36.53
N PRO A 48 21.07 -4.47 36.18
CA PRO A 48 20.62 -5.20 35.01
C PRO A 48 19.12 -5.56 35.12
N SER A 49 18.39 -5.39 34.03
CA SER A 49 16.99 -5.84 33.98
C SER A 49 16.89 -7.26 33.42
N PHE A 50 15.97 -8.04 33.99
CA PHE A 50 15.62 -9.36 33.49
C PHE A 50 14.76 -9.19 32.23
N PRO A 51 15.21 -9.68 31.04
CA PRO A 51 14.47 -9.51 29.81
C PRO A 51 13.26 -10.45 29.77
N VAL A 52 12.11 -9.93 29.41
CA VAL A 52 10.87 -10.67 29.20
C VAL A 52 10.28 -10.28 27.84
N THR A 53 10.04 -11.25 26.98
CA THR A 53 9.35 -11.02 25.70
C THR A 53 7.95 -11.62 25.76
N LEU A 54 6.94 -10.78 25.67
CA LEU A 54 5.56 -11.19 25.50
C LEU A 54 5.29 -11.39 24.00
N ILE A 55 5.01 -12.63 23.63
CA ILE A 55 4.66 -12.98 22.23
C ILE A 55 3.18 -13.33 22.20
N SER A 56 2.42 -12.70 21.31
CA SER A 56 0.99 -12.97 21.16
C SER A 56 0.57 -12.96 19.68
N HIS A 57 -0.69 -13.29 19.44
CA HIS A 57 -1.35 -13.10 18.15
C HIS A 57 -2.54 -12.17 18.35
N ALA A 58 -2.52 -10.99 17.71
CA ALA A 58 -3.41 -9.88 18.03
C ALA A 58 -3.19 -9.29 19.43
N ALA A 59 -1.95 -8.88 19.70
CA ALA A 59 -1.49 -8.37 21.00
C ALA A 59 -2.38 -7.26 21.61
N ILE A 60 -3.15 -6.52 20.79
CA ILE A 60 -4.10 -5.54 21.29
C ILE A 60 -5.15 -6.15 22.23
N ALA A 61 -5.65 -7.33 21.92
CA ALA A 61 -6.64 -8.02 22.74
C ALA A 61 -6.00 -8.54 24.05
N ASP A 62 -4.79 -9.10 23.96
CA ASP A 62 -4.09 -9.69 25.11
C ASP A 62 -3.59 -8.61 26.08
N ILE A 63 -3.01 -7.52 25.58
CA ILE A 63 -2.50 -6.42 26.42
C ILE A 63 -3.63 -5.80 27.23
N THR A 64 -4.80 -5.61 26.65
CA THR A 64 -5.93 -4.96 27.30
C THR A 64 -6.60 -5.83 28.36
N ALA A 65 -6.32 -7.15 28.37
CA ALA A 65 -6.75 -8.05 29.44
C ALA A 65 -6.01 -7.81 30.77
N PHE A 66 -4.87 -7.09 30.79
CA PHE A 66 -4.13 -6.80 32.01
C PHE A 66 -4.64 -5.56 32.73
N VAL A 67 -4.66 -5.61 34.07
CA VAL A 67 -4.94 -4.42 34.88
C VAL A 67 -3.80 -3.39 34.69
N GLY A 68 -4.16 -2.18 34.36
CA GLY A 68 -3.19 -1.08 34.17
C GLY A 68 -2.43 -1.16 32.83
N SER A 69 -3.02 -1.77 31.83
CA SER A 69 -2.46 -1.97 30.49
C SER A 69 -2.20 -0.69 29.68
N LYS A 70 -2.80 0.45 30.09
CA LYS A 70 -2.73 1.72 29.34
C LYS A 70 -1.29 2.18 29.11
N ALA A 71 -0.42 2.16 30.12
CA ALA A 71 0.99 2.54 29.99
C ALA A 71 1.76 1.58 29.06
N LEU A 72 1.41 0.30 29.09
CA LEU A 72 2.00 -0.69 28.18
C LEU A 72 1.55 -0.45 26.74
N LEU A 73 0.27 -0.19 26.52
CA LEU A 73 -0.27 0.16 25.20
C LEU A 73 0.37 1.44 24.63
N GLN A 74 0.58 2.47 25.47
CA GLN A 74 1.27 3.70 25.09
C GLN A 74 2.71 3.46 24.62
N SER A 75 3.39 2.42 25.13
CA SER A 75 4.77 2.08 24.73
C SER A 75 4.87 1.25 23.45
N THR A 76 3.75 1.01 22.76
CA THR A 76 3.71 0.20 21.53
C THR A 76 3.58 1.03 20.26
N ALA A 77 3.88 0.40 19.14
CA ALA A 77 3.60 0.87 17.79
C ALA A 77 2.85 -0.22 17.01
N GLU A 78 2.14 0.19 15.98
CA GLU A 78 1.32 -0.71 15.14
C GLU A 78 1.96 -0.92 13.77
N ALA A 79 1.97 -2.18 13.30
CA ALA A 79 2.30 -2.51 11.93
C ALA A 79 1.57 -3.79 11.49
N GLY A 80 0.98 -3.77 10.28
CA GLY A 80 0.30 -4.96 9.73
C GLY A 80 -0.89 -5.46 10.56
N GLY A 81 -1.48 -4.60 11.39
CA GLY A 81 -2.57 -4.94 12.31
C GLY A 81 -2.11 -5.54 13.64
N GLY A 82 -0.80 -5.71 13.85
CA GLY A 82 -0.22 -6.18 15.11
C GLY A 82 0.50 -5.08 15.88
N LEU A 83 0.71 -5.28 17.17
CA LEU A 83 1.39 -4.34 18.08
C LEU A 83 2.78 -4.86 18.47
N PHE A 84 3.72 -3.95 18.63
CA PHE A 84 5.07 -4.26 19.11
C PHE A 84 5.66 -3.12 19.91
N SER A 85 6.53 -3.44 20.87
CA SER A 85 7.30 -2.41 21.59
C SER A 85 8.40 -1.83 20.71
N MET A 86 8.48 -0.50 20.66
CA MET A 86 9.62 0.23 20.08
C MET A 86 10.83 0.15 21.00
N LEU A 87 10.60 0.40 22.29
CA LEU A 87 11.58 0.27 23.37
C LEU A 87 11.07 -0.72 24.40
N PRO A 88 11.96 -1.38 25.16
CA PRO A 88 11.56 -2.20 26.28
C PRO A 88 10.85 -1.38 27.36
N HIS A 89 9.72 -1.88 27.85
CA HIS A 89 8.98 -1.26 28.93
C HIS A 89 9.53 -1.74 30.29
N PRO A 90 10.07 -0.84 31.15
CA PRO A 90 10.61 -1.24 32.44
C PRO A 90 9.47 -1.60 33.42
N VAL A 91 9.58 -2.75 34.04
CA VAL A 91 8.64 -3.19 35.07
C VAL A 91 9.40 -3.49 36.36
N GLU A 92 9.05 -2.80 37.43
CA GLU A 92 9.62 -3.02 38.76
C GLU A 92 8.58 -3.63 39.69
N VAL A 93 8.97 -4.71 40.35
CA VAL A 93 8.07 -5.49 41.22
C VAL A 93 8.77 -5.85 42.53
N GLN A 94 8.07 -5.66 43.63
CA GLN A 94 8.54 -6.07 44.95
C GLN A 94 8.73 -7.59 45.01
N ALA A 95 9.94 -8.03 45.36
CA ALA A 95 10.32 -9.46 45.35
C ALA A 95 9.81 -10.17 46.60
N ASP A 96 9.73 -9.49 47.73
CA ASP A 96 9.34 -10.07 49.02
C ASP A 96 8.44 -9.15 49.83
N SER A 97 7.91 -9.65 50.95
CA SER A 97 7.04 -8.93 51.85
C SER A 97 7.78 -7.89 52.70
N SER A 98 9.12 -7.91 52.74
CA SER A 98 9.92 -6.92 53.48
C SER A 98 9.95 -5.56 52.80
N GLY A 99 9.67 -5.50 51.49
CA GLY A 99 9.75 -4.29 50.68
C GLY A 99 11.17 -3.81 50.40
N ASN A 100 12.18 -4.62 50.74
CA ASN A 100 13.58 -4.26 50.60
C ASN A 100 14.17 -4.77 49.26
N TYR A 101 13.58 -5.80 48.67
CA TYR A 101 14.08 -6.43 47.47
C TYR A 101 13.07 -6.33 46.31
N PHE A 102 13.60 -6.08 45.14
CA PHE A 102 12.84 -5.88 43.91
C PHE A 102 13.39 -6.71 42.77
N TYR A 103 12.50 -7.12 41.85
CA TYR A 103 12.82 -7.54 40.49
C TYR A 103 12.73 -6.36 39.56
N ARG A 104 13.62 -6.26 38.62
CA ARG A 104 13.57 -5.31 37.51
C ARG A 104 13.50 -6.10 36.20
N ALA A 105 12.38 -6.03 35.52
CA ALA A 105 12.18 -6.64 34.22
C ALA A 105 12.17 -5.59 33.11
N SER A 106 12.61 -6.01 31.96
CA SER A 106 12.56 -5.25 30.70
C SER A 106 11.63 -5.99 29.75
N LEU A 107 10.39 -5.50 29.62
CA LEU A 107 9.33 -6.16 28.86
C LEU A 107 9.31 -5.69 27.41
N GLN A 108 9.34 -6.62 26.48
CA GLN A 108 9.11 -6.39 25.06
C GLN A 108 7.83 -7.09 24.60
N ILE A 109 7.13 -6.48 23.64
CA ILE A 109 5.95 -7.06 23.00
C ILE A 109 6.31 -7.39 21.56
N ARG A 110 5.91 -8.60 21.13
CA ARG A 110 5.99 -9.08 19.74
C ARG A 110 4.68 -9.74 19.37
N ASP A 111 4.14 -9.33 18.22
CA ASP A 111 2.86 -9.82 17.71
C ASP A 111 3.09 -10.59 16.42
N THR A 112 2.65 -11.85 16.38
CA THR A 112 2.78 -12.69 15.19
C THR A 112 2.03 -12.13 13.98
N MET A 113 1.06 -11.26 14.17
CA MET A 113 0.43 -10.52 13.07
C MET A 113 1.43 -9.66 12.28
N CYS A 114 2.49 -9.16 12.92
CA CYS A 114 3.59 -8.44 12.26
C CYS A 114 4.48 -9.35 11.38
N PHE A 115 4.26 -10.66 11.42
CA PHE A 115 5.02 -11.69 10.70
C PHE A 115 4.15 -12.58 9.81
N SER A 116 2.83 -12.48 9.87
CA SER A 116 1.88 -13.40 9.23
C SER A 116 1.07 -12.77 8.09
N GLU A 117 1.37 -11.54 7.70
CA GLU A 117 0.60 -10.79 6.67
C GLU A 117 -0.92 -10.75 6.97
N GLY A 118 -1.30 -10.78 8.26
CA GLY A 118 -2.69 -10.75 8.71
C GLY A 118 -3.41 -12.10 8.67
N SER A 119 -2.68 -13.22 8.59
CA SER A 119 -3.26 -14.56 8.72
C SER A 119 -3.88 -14.75 10.10
N SER A 120 -4.98 -15.50 10.18
CA SER A 120 -5.57 -15.88 11.47
C SER A 120 -4.68 -16.92 12.19
N LEU A 121 -4.80 -16.98 13.53
CA LEU A 121 -4.08 -17.99 14.31
C LEU A 121 -4.43 -19.43 13.90
N ASP A 122 -5.67 -19.66 13.49
CA ASP A 122 -6.12 -20.94 12.94
C ASP A 122 -5.37 -21.30 11.65
N ALA A 123 -5.26 -20.36 10.70
CA ALA A 123 -4.51 -20.56 9.47
C ALA A 123 -3.01 -20.80 9.72
N ILE A 124 -2.43 -20.12 10.71
CA ILE A 124 -1.05 -20.34 11.16
C ILE A 124 -0.91 -21.74 11.74
N GLY A 125 -1.80 -22.12 12.66
CA GLY A 125 -1.80 -23.45 13.29
C GLY A 125 -1.95 -24.58 12.27
N ALA A 126 -2.88 -24.45 11.34
CA ALA A 126 -3.05 -25.40 10.24
C ALA A 126 -1.78 -25.52 9.39
N SER A 127 -1.09 -24.42 9.10
CA SER A 127 0.16 -24.43 8.34
C SER A 127 1.32 -25.12 9.06
N LEU A 128 1.30 -25.13 10.39
CA LEU A 128 2.30 -25.78 11.26
C LEU A 128 1.96 -27.24 11.60
N GLU A 129 0.85 -27.77 11.05
CA GLU A 129 0.28 -29.06 11.47
C GLU A 129 -0.12 -29.12 12.96
N LEU A 130 -0.37 -27.95 13.54
CA LEU A 130 -0.81 -27.73 14.92
C LEU A 130 -2.20 -27.06 14.89
N ALA A 131 -3.22 -27.77 14.40
CA ALA A 131 -4.57 -27.23 14.33
C ALA A 131 -5.04 -26.73 15.71
N LYS A 132 -5.76 -25.60 15.71
CA LYS A 132 -6.47 -25.13 16.91
C LYS A 132 -7.43 -26.20 17.39
N LEU A 133 -7.67 -26.24 18.70
CA LEU A 133 -8.69 -27.12 19.26
C LEU A 133 -10.08 -26.50 18.98
N ASP A 134 -11.03 -27.37 18.62
CA ASP A 134 -12.39 -26.92 18.34
C ASP A 134 -13.09 -26.43 19.61
N MET A 135 -13.64 -25.22 19.51
CA MET A 135 -14.55 -24.63 20.50
C MET A 135 -15.83 -24.23 19.79
N SER A 136 -16.97 -24.47 20.44
CA SER A 136 -18.24 -24.03 19.89
C SER A 136 -18.38 -22.51 19.93
N GLU A 137 -19.25 -21.96 19.11
CA GLU A 137 -19.52 -20.50 19.12
C GLU A 137 -20.06 -20.03 20.49
N ALA A 138 -20.76 -20.92 21.23
CA ALA A 138 -21.22 -20.66 22.59
C ALA A 138 -20.05 -20.61 23.57
N ASP A 139 -19.06 -21.50 23.44
CA ASP A 139 -17.86 -21.51 24.27
C ASP A 139 -17.05 -20.24 24.09
N TYR A 140 -16.87 -19.76 22.81
CA TYR A 140 -16.17 -18.50 22.54
C TYR A 140 -16.85 -17.28 23.15
N ARG A 141 -18.18 -17.31 23.29
CA ARG A 141 -18.94 -16.21 23.90
C ARG A 141 -18.82 -16.19 25.43
N ASP A 142 -18.52 -17.30 26.05
CA ASP A 142 -18.38 -17.42 27.52
C ASP A 142 -17.26 -18.41 27.91
N MET A 143 -16.03 -17.98 27.65
CA MET A 143 -14.85 -18.73 28.06
C MET A 143 -14.72 -18.88 29.59
N GLY A 144 -15.34 -17.97 30.35
CA GLY A 144 -15.44 -18.07 31.81
C GLY A 144 -16.27 -19.29 32.26
N HIS A 145 -17.34 -19.59 31.54
CA HIS A 145 -18.14 -20.79 31.78
C HIS A 145 -17.33 -22.06 31.49
N VAL A 146 -16.57 -22.07 30.37
CA VAL A 146 -15.71 -23.22 30.03
C VAL A 146 -14.67 -23.46 31.13
N LEU A 147 -13.99 -22.39 31.58
CA LEU A 147 -13.00 -22.47 32.67
C LEU A 147 -13.61 -23.05 33.97
N ALA A 148 -14.85 -22.66 34.31
CA ALA A 148 -15.51 -23.09 35.53
C ALA A 148 -16.01 -24.55 35.50
N HIS A 149 -16.41 -25.05 34.31
CA HIS A 149 -17.07 -26.35 34.18
C HIS A 149 -16.18 -27.43 33.52
N ASP A 150 -15.21 -27.01 32.69
CA ASP A 150 -14.24 -27.88 32.01
C ASP A 150 -12.84 -27.21 31.96
N PRO A 151 -12.17 -27.09 33.12
CA PRO A 151 -10.87 -26.41 33.20
C PRO A 151 -9.77 -27.13 32.41
N GLU A 152 -9.85 -28.46 32.24
CA GLU A 152 -8.88 -29.22 31.45
C GLU A 152 -8.98 -28.86 29.95
N ARG A 153 -10.19 -28.79 29.41
CA ARG A 153 -10.43 -28.37 28.03
C ARG A 153 -10.02 -26.92 27.81
N TYR A 154 -10.33 -26.03 28.75
CA TYR A 154 -9.89 -24.62 28.70
C TYR A 154 -8.36 -24.53 28.69
N ALA A 155 -7.68 -25.26 29.58
CA ALA A 155 -6.23 -25.28 29.65
C ALA A 155 -5.61 -25.81 28.34
N ALA A 156 -6.12 -26.92 27.83
CA ALA A 156 -5.64 -27.50 26.57
C ALA A 156 -5.80 -26.53 25.41
N TYR A 157 -6.94 -25.82 25.31
CA TYR A 157 -7.18 -24.80 24.29
C TYR A 157 -6.19 -23.62 24.41
N ALA A 158 -6.05 -23.03 25.60
CA ALA A 158 -5.17 -21.90 25.83
C ALA A 158 -3.69 -22.24 25.56
N MET A 159 -3.25 -23.44 26.00
CA MET A 159 -1.89 -23.92 25.78
C MET A 159 -1.62 -24.16 24.27
N ARG A 160 -2.61 -24.71 23.54
CA ARG A 160 -2.48 -24.92 22.09
C ARG A 160 -2.30 -23.57 21.34
N ASP A 161 -3.05 -22.52 21.68
CA ASP A 161 -2.91 -21.20 21.08
C ASP A 161 -1.50 -20.63 21.37
N CYS A 162 -0.99 -20.77 22.59
CA CYS A 162 0.38 -20.37 22.93
C CYS A 162 1.45 -21.18 22.18
N GLU A 163 1.26 -22.50 22.03
CA GLU A 163 2.16 -23.37 21.29
C GLU A 163 2.25 -22.94 19.81
N ILE A 164 1.12 -22.67 19.16
CA ILE A 164 1.08 -22.18 17.78
C ILE A 164 1.87 -20.86 17.64
N VAL A 165 1.63 -19.89 18.50
CA VAL A 165 2.33 -18.59 18.52
C VAL A 165 3.83 -18.79 18.69
N TYR A 166 4.25 -19.63 19.63
CA TYR A 166 5.65 -19.90 19.91
C TYR A 166 6.34 -20.58 18.71
N ARG A 167 5.75 -21.68 18.20
CA ARG A 167 6.29 -22.42 17.05
C ARG A 167 6.37 -21.56 15.78
N TYR A 168 5.41 -20.66 15.60
CA TYR A 168 5.46 -19.75 14.48
C TYR A 168 6.61 -18.76 14.59
N MET A 169 6.86 -18.22 15.79
CA MET A 169 7.98 -17.29 15.99
C MET A 169 9.35 -17.98 15.86
N GLU A 170 9.47 -19.26 16.16
CA GLU A 170 10.70 -20.03 15.92
C GLU A 170 11.14 -20.04 14.45
N LEU A 171 10.23 -19.85 13.50
CA LEU A 171 10.56 -19.77 12.07
C LEU A 171 11.38 -18.51 11.71
N PHE A 172 11.29 -17.46 12.51
CA PHE A 172 11.90 -16.16 12.26
C PHE A 172 13.10 -15.85 13.17
N CYS A 173 13.20 -16.52 14.29
CA CYS A 173 14.19 -16.22 15.32
C CYS A 173 14.69 -17.49 15.98
N GLU A 174 15.96 -17.54 16.31
CA GLU A 174 16.42 -18.52 17.28
C GLU A 174 15.84 -18.19 18.66
N THR A 175 15.35 -19.20 19.38
CA THR A 175 14.70 -19.04 20.70
C THR A 175 15.59 -18.41 21.77
N SER A 176 16.91 -18.39 21.55
CA SER A 176 17.90 -17.74 22.40
C SER A 176 18.11 -16.25 22.10
N ASP A 177 17.53 -15.71 21.00
CA ASP A 177 17.71 -14.31 20.65
C ASP A 177 16.77 -13.43 21.49
N ILE A 178 17.31 -12.75 22.49
CA ILE A 178 16.58 -11.85 23.40
C ILE A 178 16.07 -10.61 22.63
N ASN A 179 16.72 -10.24 21.53
CA ASN A 179 16.42 -9.06 20.73
C ASN A 179 15.73 -9.44 19.41
N ILE A 180 14.54 -9.98 19.49
CA ILE A 180 13.70 -10.28 18.34
C ILE A 180 13.31 -8.93 17.64
N PRO A 181 13.67 -8.70 16.37
CA PRO A 181 13.19 -7.53 15.66
C PRO A 181 11.66 -7.48 15.64
N PRO A 182 11.05 -6.28 15.59
CA PRO A 182 9.61 -6.15 15.82
C PRO A 182 8.73 -6.67 14.67
N THR A 183 9.28 -6.84 13.47
CA THR A 183 8.53 -7.27 12.27
C THR A 183 9.43 -8.11 11.35
N ALA A 184 8.84 -8.96 10.51
CA ALA A 184 9.58 -9.71 9.50
C ALA A 184 10.43 -8.79 8.57
N PRO A 185 9.93 -7.64 8.09
CA PRO A 185 10.79 -6.70 7.35
C PRO A 185 11.99 -6.17 8.15
N ALA A 186 11.87 -6.02 9.46
CA ALA A 186 12.99 -5.58 10.30
C ALA A 186 14.07 -6.67 10.43
N ILE A 187 13.67 -7.95 10.45
CA ILE A 187 14.61 -9.08 10.38
C ILE A 187 15.36 -9.07 9.05
N ALA A 188 14.63 -8.91 7.94
CA ALA A 188 15.23 -8.83 6.61
C ALA A 188 16.24 -7.67 6.52
N ALA A 189 15.92 -6.50 7.07
CA ALA A 189 16.83 -5.36 7.11
C ALA A 189 18.11 -5.65 7.92
N LYS A 190 17.95 -6.25 9.10
CA LYS A 190 19.11 -6.69 9.95
C LYS A 190 19.99 -7.69 9.20
N TYR A 191 19.37 -8.65 8.50
CA TYR A 191 20.08 -9.63 7.69
C TYR A 191 20.85 -8.98 6.53
N ILE A 192 20.18 -8.17 5.70
CA ILE A 192 20.78 -7.50 4.54
C ILE A 192 21.96 -6.62 4.98
N ARG A 193 21.74 -5.75 5.99
CA ARG A 193 22.82 -4.92 6.53
C ARG A 193 24.00 -5.76 7.02
N GLY A 194 23.72 -6.78 7.83
CA GLY A 194 24.77 -7.67 8.38
C GLY A 194 25.50 -8.46 7.30
N HIS A 195 24.81 -8.91 6.26
CA HIS A 195 25.42 -9.62 5.13
C HIS A 195 26.36 -8.70 4.33
N ILE A 196 25.87 -7.52 3.92
CA ILE A 196 26.67 -6.53 3.18
C ILE A 196 27.89 -6.13 4.01
N THR A 197 27.73 -5.81 5.28
CA THR A 197 28.82 -5.43 6.17
C THR A 197 29.90 -6.52 6.21
N ARG A 198 29.53 -7.79 6.42
CA ARG A 198 30.48 -8.90 6.55
C ARG A 198 31.14 -9.31 5.24
N LYS A 199 30.37 -9.33 4.13
CA LYS A 199 30.81 -9.93 2.86
C LYS A 199 31.33 -8.92 1.86
N CYS A 200 30.74 -7.72 1.81
CA CYS A 200 31.12 -6.70 0.85
C CYS A 200 32.10 -5.65 1.45
N LEU A 201 32.06 -5.45 2.78
CA LEU A 201 32.76 -4.34 3.46
C LEU A 201 33.67 -4.83 4.59
N GLU A 202 34.15 -6.07 4.51
CA GLU A 202 35.19 -6.67 5.41
C GLU A 202 34.87 -6.55 6.92
N GLY A 203 33.57 -6.41 7.27
CA GLY A 203 33.10 -6.27 8.64
C GLY A 203 32.95 -4.82 9.13
N ASP A 204 33.29 -3.83 8.31
CA ASP A 204 33.20 -2.42 8.68
C ASP A 204 31.73 -1.93 8.60
N SER A 205 31.14 -1.72 9.76
CA SER A 205 29.75 -1.22 9.87
C SER A 205 29.61 0.28 9.57
N ALA A 206 30.69 1.07 9.69
CA ALA A 206 30.68 2.48 9.32
C ALA A 206 30.71 2.63 7.79
N ALA A 207 31.51 1.82 7.11
CA ALA A 207 31.55 1.76 5.66
C ALA A 207 30.19 1.43 5.04
N PHE A 208 29.30 0.70 5.74
CA PHE A 208 27.96 0.45 5.24
C PHE A 208 27.17 1.75 4.99
N ASP A 209 27.19 2.69 5.92
CA ASP A 209 26.45 3.94 5.77
C ASP A 209 27.07 4.83 4.68
N GLU A 210 28.42 4.84 4.55
CA GLU A 210 29.12 5.58 3.51
C GLU A 210 28.89 4.99 2.11
N GLU A 211 29.08 3.68 1.98
CA GLU A 211 29.14 2.99 0.71
C GLU A 211 27.77 2.64 0.13
N PHE A 212 26.81 2.31 1.01
CA PHE A 212 25.45 1.92 0.61
C PHE A 212 24.45 3.06 0.65
N ARG A 213 24.57 3.98 1.63
CA ARG A 213 23.62 5.08 1.84
C ARG A 213 24.15 6.44 1.40
N GLY A 214 25.46 6.57 1.25
CA GLY A 214 26.15 7.83 0.94
C GLY A 214 26.12 8.82 2.09
N VAL A 215 26.11 8.34 3.34
CA VAL A 215 26.09 9.18 4.53
C VAL A 215 27.10 8.71 5.56
N VAL A 216 27.62 9.64 6.35
CA VAL A 216 28.50 9.36 7.50
C VAL A 216 27.78 9.73 8.79
N LYS A 217 28.08 8.98 9.83
CA LYS A 217 27.57 9.24 11.17
C LYS A 217 28.52 10.21 11.88
N VAL A 218 27.99 11.33 12.33
CA VAL A 218 28.77 12.36 13.03
C VAL A 218 28.15 12.65 14.39
N ASP A 219 28.99 13.07 15.35
CA ASP A 219 28.51 13.48 16.67
C ASP A 219 27.76 14.81 16.57
N ALA A 220 26.54 14.86 17.09
CA ALA A 220 25.69 16.05 17.08
C ALA A 220 25.91 16.95 18.31
N GLY A 221 26.82 16.57 19.23
CA GLY A 221 27.03 17.21 20.50
C GLY A 221 26.18 16.60 21.62
N LEU A 222 26.15 17.27 22.78
CA LEU A 222 25.37 16.81 23.93
C LEU A 222 23.90 17.20 23.75
N GLU A 223 23.04 16.19 23.71
CA GLU A 223 21.58 16.36 23.65
C GLU A 223 20.96 16.01 25.01
N PRO A 224 20.00 16.80 25.54
CA PRO A 224 19.31 16.48 26.78
C PRO A 224 18.41 15.25 26.57
N VAL A 225 18.42 14.35 27.55
CA VAL A 225 17.43 13.28 27.66
C VAL A 225 16.16 13.86 28.32
N ASP A 226 15.03 13.18 28.21
CA ASP A 226 13.70 13.62 28.68
C ASP A 226 13.64 14.14 30.14
N ASP A 227 14.61 13.78 30.98
CA ASP A 227 14.70 14.30 32.36
C ASP A 227 15.30 15.71 32.45
N GLY A 228 15.80 16.27 31.34
CA GLY A 228 16.43 17.60 31.27
C GLY A 228 17.73 17.75 32.08
N GLN A 229 18.20 16.71 32.75
CA GLN A 229 19.40 16.70 33.58
C GLN A 229 20.48 15.77 33.07
N THR A 230 20.10 14.77 32.28
CA THR A 230 21.01 13.81 31.64
C THR A 230 21.27 14.24 30.22
N PHE A 231 22.52 14.26 29.79
CA PHE A 231 22.93 14.55 28.42
C PHE A 231 23.59 13.33 27.83
N VAL A 232 23.24 13.02 26.59
CA VAL A 232 23.88 11.97 25.79
C VAL A 232 24.51 12.58 24.55
N MET A 233 25.55 11.93 24.01
CA MET A 233 26.09 12.33 22.72
C MET A 233 25.06 12.05 21.65
N GLY A 234 24.46 13.08 21.10
CA GLY A 234 23.58 13.01 19.94
C GLY A 234 24.39 12.57 18.72
N GLN A 235 23.71 11.87 17.81
CA GLN A 235 24.32 11.40 16.56
C GLN A 235 23.40 11.78 15.40
N ARG A 236 24.00 12.37 14.37
CA ARG A 236 23.29 12.71 13.13
C ARG A 236 24.02 12.10 11.93
N TYR A 237 23.31 12.02 10.82
CA TYR A 237 23.90 11.61 9.54
C TYR A 237 24.14 12.83 8.66
N GLU A 238 25.32 12.89 8.07
CA GLU A 238 25.69 13.88 7.05
C GLU A 238 26.02 13.15 5.74
N TYR A 239 25.84 13.82 4.61
CA TYR A 239 26.21 13.23 3.31
C TYR A 239 27.72 13.22 3.14
N VAL A 240 28.27 12.12 2.57
CA VAL A 240 29.72 11.96 2.34
C VAL A 240 30.27 13.00 1.36
N SER A 241 29.41 13.53 0.47
CA SER A 241 29.78 14.55 -0.51
C SER A 241 28.57 15.37 -0.96
N ALA A 242 28.79 16.48 -1.67
CA ALA A 242 27.75 17.23 -2.34
C ALA A 242 27.02 16.38 -3.40
N TYR A 243 27.73 15.52 -4.11
CA TYR A 243 27.19 14.61 -5.13
C TYR A 243 26.26 13.56 -4.48
N SER A 244 26.66 13.01 -3.34
CA SER A 244 25.81 12.10 -2.57
C SER A 244 24.50 12.75 -2.14
N ARG A 245 24.57 13.99 -1.65
CA ARG A 245 23.38 14.75 -1.23
C ARG A 245 22.43 14.97 -2.40
N GLU A 246 22.93 15.43 -3.54
CA GLU A 246 22.11 15.70 -4.72
C GLU A 246 21.51 14.42 -5.30
N LEU A 247 22.30 13.35 -5.43
CA LEU A 247 21.83 12.06 -5.93
C LEU A 247 20.73 11.48 -5.06
N ASN A 248 20.89 11.53 -3.73
CA ASN A 248 19.85 11.06 -2.80
C ASN A 248 18.58 11.91 -2.86
N ALA A 249 18.70 13.23 -3.03
CA ALA A 249 17.55 14.12 -3.15
C ALA A 249 16.76 13.83 -4.44
N PHE A 250 17.42 13.77 -5.60
CA PHE A 250 16.76 13.45 -6.87
C PHE A 250 16.17 12.05 -6.89
N ALA A 251 16.85 11.08 -6.29
CA ALA A 251 16.33 9.73 -6.17
C ALA A 251 15.09 9.66 -5.26
N ALA A 252 15.05 10.43 -4.17
CA ALA A 252 13.88 10.51 -3.30
C ALA A 252 12.67 11.08 -4.06
N ASP A 253 12.86 12.14 -4.85
CA ASP A 253 11.81 12.73 -5.67
C ASP A 253 11.36 11.80 -6.81
N ALA A 254 12.29 11.02 -7.38
CA ALA A 254 12.00 10.04 -8.42
C ALA A 254 11.40 8.73 -7.88
N TYR A 255 11.46 8.50 -6.56
CA TYR A 255 10.89 7.29 -5.97
C TYR A 255 9.38 7.23 -6.14
N ARG A 256 8.91 6.14 -6.74
CA ARG A 256 7.48 5.84 -6.93
C ARG A 256 7.24 4.35 -6.76
N GLY A 257 6.03 3.99 -6.36
CA GLY A 257 5.59 2.60 -6.30
C GLY A 257 5.46 1.94 -7.68
N GLY A 258 4.97 0.71 -7.72
CA GLY A 258 4.75 -0.06 -8.93
C GLY A 258 3.69 0.56 -9.84
N LEU A 259 3.75 0.19 -11.12
CA LEU A 259 2.75 0.55 -12.11
C LEU A 259 1.45 -0.20 -11.85
N ASN A 260 0.32 0.53 -11.83
CA ASN A 260 -1.00 -0.05 -11.73
C ASN A 260 -1.92 0.65 -12.74
N GLY A 261 -2.52 -0.11 -13.64
CA GLY A 261 -3.41 0.43 -14.66
C GLY A 261 -4.22 -0.64 -15.38
N SER A 262 -5.36 -0.24 -15.91
CA SER A 262 -6.20 -1.09 -16.76
C SER A 262 -6.13 -0.59 -18.20
N PHE A 263 -5.80 -1.49 -19.10
CA PHE A 263 -5.59 -1.19 -20.51
C PHE A 263 -6.81 -1.50 -21.36
N ALA A 264 -7.62 -2.46 -20.91
CA ALA A 264 -8.84 -2.90 -21.56
C ALA A 264 -9.91 -3.15 -20.50
N ILE A 265 -11.05 -2.49 -20.61
CA ILE A 265 -12.17 -2.53 -19.65
C ILE A 265 -13.33 -3.30 -20.29
N GLY A 266 -14.06 -4.06 -19.49
CA GLY A 266 -15.23 -4.81 -19.90
C GLY A 266 -15.05 -6.32 -19.81
N TRP A 267 -15.82 -7.07 -20.62
CA TRP A 267 -15.76 -8.51 -20.68
C TRP A 267 -14.90 -8.99 -21.85
N TYR A 268 -14.03 -9.92 -21.56
CA TYR A 268 -13.15 -10.54 -22.55
C TYR A 268 -13.35 -12.06 -22.55
N PRO A 269 -13.98 -12.62 -23.57
CA PRO A 269 -14.14 -14.07 -23.72
C PRO A 269 -12.81 -14.74 -24.05
N GLY A 270 -12.73 -16.04 -23.75
CA GLY A 270 -11.57 -16.88 -24.07
C GLY A 270 -10.44 -16.79 -23.03
N VAL A 271 -9.30 -17.38 -23.40
CA VAL A 271 -8.20 -17.59 -22.47
C VAL A 271 -7.33 -16.35 -22.33
N SER A 272 -7.03 -15.99 -21.10
CA SER A 272 -5.99 -15.01 -20.76
C SER A 272 -5.12 -15.53 -19.60
N TYR A 273 -3.93 -14.99 -19.51
CA TYR A 273 -2.90 -15.43 -18.56
C TYR A 273 -2.53 -14.27 -17.65
N ASP A 274 -2.45 -14.53 -16.35
CA ASP A 274 -1.93 -13.62 -15.35
C ASP A 274 -0.46 -13.97 -15.11
N HIS A 275 0.43 -13.13 -15.63
CA HIS A 275 1.87 -13.32 -15.53
C HIS A 275 2.48 -12.33 -14.54
N ASP A 276 3.36 -12.85 -13.68
CA ASP A 276 4.14 -12.05 -12.74
C ASP A 276 5.64 -12.13 -13.05
N ILE A 277 6.34 -11.04 -12.74
CA ILE A 277 7.80 -11.02 -12.71
C ILE A 277 8.26 -11.83 -11.50
N VAL A 278 9.13 -12.79 -11.70
CA VAL A 278 9.63 -13.66 -10.62
C VAL A 278 10.51 -12.86 -9.65
N GLY A 279 10.00 -12.65 -8.42
CA GLY A 279 10.72 -11.88 -7.41
C GLY A 279 10.98 -10.44 -7.85
N ALA A 280 9.99 -9.76 -8.42
CA ALA A 280 10.09 -8.48 -9.12
C ALA A 280 10.99 -7.45 -8.42
N TYR A 281 10.74 -7.16 -7.14
CA TYR A 281 11.54 -6.16 -6.42
C TYR A 281 12.93 -6.66 -6.05
N VAL A 282 13.08 -7.96 -5.74
CA VAL A 282 14.40 -8.58 -5.54
C VAL A 282 15.21 -8.47 -6.82
N LEU A 283 14.62 -8.81 -7.97
CA LEU A 283 15.25 -8.70 -9.28
C LEU A 283 15.62 -7.25 -9.62
N GLY A 284 14.67 -6.31 -9.47
CA GLY A 284 14.88 -4.90 -9.77
C GLY A 284 15.97 -4.26 -8.91
N MET A 285 15.98 -4.55 -7.59
CA MET A 285 16.99 -4.08 -6.65
C MET A 285 18.38 -4.67 -6.94
N SER A 286 18.41 -5.94 -7.36
CA SER A 286 19.67 -6.66 -7.65
C SER A 286 20.26 -6.33 -9.04
N ALA A 287 19.42 -5.83 -9.97
CA ALA A 287 19.88 -5.53 -11.32
C ALA A 287 20.66 -4.21 -11.43
N GLY A 288 20.42 -3.29 -10.51
CA GLY A 288 21.10 -2.00 -10.48
C GLY A 288 22.52 -2.07 -9.96
N PHE A 289 23.35 -1.12 -10.36
CA PHE A 289 24.72 -0.97 -9.89
C PHE A 289 24.81 0.02 -8.72
N ASP A 290 25.76 -0.20 -7.82
CA ASP A 290 26.00 0.70 -6.69
C ASP A 290 26.67 2.00 -7.16
N PRO A 291 26.18 3.17 -6.70
CA PRO A 291 26.84 4.43 -6.99
C PRO A 291 28.17 4.59 -6.22
N ASP A 292 29.10 5.32 -6.79
CA ASP A 292 30.24 5.85 -6.07
C ASP A 292 29.89 7.26 -5.54
N PHE A 293 29.45 7.32 -4.30
CA PHE A 293 28.99 8.55 -3.65
C PHE A 293 30.12 9.58 -3.40
N SER A 294 31.38 9.17 -3.50
CA SER A 294 32.54 10.02 -3.23
C SER A 294 32.99 10.82 -4.47
N ARG A 295 32.56 10.38 -5.66
CA ARG A 295 33.04 10.95 -6.93
C ARG A 295 32.02 11.87 -7.61
N PRO A 296 32.51 12.83 -8.44
CA PRO A 296 31.66 13.59 -9.33
C PRO A 296 30.82 12.69 -10.23
N PHE A 297 29.67 13.19 -10.66
CA PHE A 297 28.83 12.48 -11.61
C PHE A 297 29.59 12.02 -12.86
N LEU A 298 29.19 10.90 -13.43
CA LEU A 298 29.70 10.41 -14.70
C LEU A 298 29.32 11.36 -15.82
N LYS A 299 28.06 11.79 -15.82
CA LYS A 299 27.48 12.75 -16.75
C LYS A 299 26.39 13.57 -16.04
N SER A 300 26.31 14.84 -16.41
CA SER A 300 25.26 15.75 -15.98
C SER A 300 24.67 16.43 -17.22
N PHE A 301 23.37 16.49 -17.28
CA PHE A 301 22.59 17.21 -18.30
C PHE A 301 21.92 18.39 -17.61
N LEU A 302 22.03 19.57 -18.21
CA LEU A 302 21.47 20.81 -17.67
C LEU A 302 20.87 21.65 -18.80
N ASP A 303 19.54 21.79 -18.79
CA ASP A 303 18.75 22.52 -19.79
C ASP A 303 19.07 22.10 -21.24
N GLU A 304 19.13 20.77 -21.47
CA GLU A 304 19.46 20.17 -22.76
C GLU A 304 18.70 18.85 -23.01
N ASP A 305 18.59 18.49 -24.29
CA ASP A 305 17.96 17.23 -24.69
C ASP A 305 18.89 16.03 -24.46
N ILE A 306 18.37 14.97 -23.88
CA ILE A 306 19.09 13.71 -23.72
C ILE A 306 18.91 12.86 -24.97
N GLN A 307 20.03 12.37 -25.53
CA GLN A 307 20.06 11.45 -26.66
C GLN A 307 20.57 10.07 -26.24
N LEU A 308 20.13 9.00 -26.94
CA LEU A 308 20.65 7.65 -26.68
C LEU A 308 22.16 7.53 -26.83
N SER A 309 22.75 8.28 -27.80
CA SER A 309 24.20 8.35 -28.00
C SER A 309 24.97 8.90 -26.79
N ASP A 310 24.31 9.64 -25.92
CA ASP A 310 24.91 10.26 -24.73
C ASP A 310 25.07 9.29 -23.56
N LEU A 311 24.36 8.16 -23.60
CA LEU A 311 24.21 7.26 -22.46
C LEU A 311 25.15 6.06 -22.48
N GLY A 312 26.07 6.01 -23.46
CA GLY A 312 27.07 4.94 -23.56
C GLY A 312 26.47 3.59 -23.94
N ASP A 313 26.83 2.54 -23.21
CA ASP A 313 26.31 1.19 -23.46
C ASP A 313 24.83 1.07 -23.04
N LEU A 314 23.94 1.00 -24.04
CA LEU A 314 22.50 0.93 -23.85
C LEU A 314 21.98 -0.40 -23.26
N ALA A 315 22.83 -1.42 -23.17
CA ALA A 315 22.50 -2.64 -22.43
C ALA A 315 22.67 -2.47 -20.92
N ILE A 316 23.54 -1.55 -20.51
CA ILE A 316 23.88 -1.26 -19.10
C ILE A 316 23.16 0.00 -18.59
N ALA A 317 22.99 1.00 -19.45
CA ALA A 317 22.45 2.31 -19.07
C ALA A 317 21.16 2.28 -18.23
N PRO A 318 20.16 1.42 -18.47
CA PRO A 318 18.94 1.35 -17.64
C PRO A 318 19.21 0.97 -16.17
N PHE A 319 20.37 0.39 -15.89
CA PHE A 319 20.72 -0.14 -14.57
C PHE A 319 21.71 0.76 -13.81
N LEU A 320 22.14 1.86 -14.42
CA LEU A 320 22.99 2.86 -13.77
C LEU A 320 22.17 3.77 -12.84
N PRO A 321 22.75 4.21 -11.71
CA PRO A 321 22.12 5.17 -10.83
C PRO A 321 22.12 6.57 -11.48
N GLY A 322 20.97 6.96 -12.02
CA GLY A 322 20.77 8.27 -12.64
C GLY A 322 19.37 8.79 -12.34
N PHE A 323 19.29 10.08 -11.95
CA PHE A 323 18.06 10.73 -11.53
C PHE A 323 18.06 12.22 -11.84
N GLY A 324 16.90 12.78 -12.01
CA GLY A 324 16.73 14.21 -12.23
C GLY A 324 15.34 14.57 -12.68
N TYR A 325 15.19 15.79 -13.13
CA TYR A 325 13.94 16.36 -13.60
C TYR A 325 13.97 16.51 -15.11
N VAL A 326 12.93 15.99 -15.77
CA VAL A 326 12.80 15.99 -17.22
C VAL A 326 11.45 16.52 -17.66
N ARG A 327 11.41 17.10 -18.88
CA ARG A 327 10.20 17.27 -19.69
C ARG A 327 10.23 16.23 -20.80
N PHE A 328 9.06 15.75 -21.21
CA PHE A 328 8.99 14.71 -22.22
C PHE A 328 7.77 14.82 -23.11
N GLU A 329 7.91 14.26 -24.31
CA GLU A 329 6.83 14.08 -25.27
C GLU A 329 7.00 12.73 -25.99
N PHE A 330 6.00 11.84 -25.86
CA PHE A 330 5.96 10.56 -26.53
C PHE A 330 5.19 10.62 -27.85
N PRO A 331 5.61 9.89 -28.88
CA PRO A 331 4.88 9.76 -30.13
C PRO A 331 3.46 9.23 -29.92
N PRO A 332 2.49 9.58 -30.82
CA PRO A 332 1.09 9.15 -30.69
C PRO A 332 0.87 7.63 -30.69
N ASN A 333 1.75 6.85 -31.28
CA ASN A 333 1.68 5.40 -31.36
C ASN A 333 2.20 4.66 -30.12
N VAL A 334 2.78 5.35 -29.14
CA VAL A 334 3.22 4.71 -27.88
C VAL A 334 2.00 4.37 -27.06
N TYR A 335 1.84 3.07 -26.79
CA TYR A 335 0.68 2.57 -26.06
C TYR A 335 0.75 2.89 -24.55
N LEU A 336 1.95 2.71 -23.96
CA LEU A 336 2.21 3.02 -22.56
C LEU A 336 3.51 3.82 -22.41
N PRO A 337 3.45 5.12 -22.08
CA PRO A 337 4.61 5.93 -21.74
C PRO A 337 5.39 5.38 -20.54
N SER A 338 6.72 5.53 -20.51
CA SER A 338 7.56 5.00 -19.43
C SER A 338 7.70 5.93 -18.23
N ILE A 339 7.51 7.25 -18.44
CA ILE A 339 7.67 8.24 -17.37
C ILE A 339 6.30 8.57 -16.79
N GLY A 340 6.13 8.25 -15.51
CA GLY A 340 4.89 8.51 -14.78
C GLY A 340 4.94 9.82 -14.00
N ILE A 341 3.79 10.44 -13.78
CA ILE A 341 3.63 11.66 -12.97
C ILE A 341 2.79 11.31 -11.73
N LYS A 342 3.29 11.65 -10.54
CA LYS A 342 2.59 11.44 -9.26
C LYS A 342 1.47 12.48 -9.13
N THR A 343 0.28 12.00 -8.76
CA THR A 343 -0.91 12.83 -8.51
C THR A 343 -1.60 12.37 -7.23
N ASP A 344 -2.59 13.14 -6.74
CA ASP A 344 -3.42 12.74 -5.59
C ASP A 344 -4.23 11.45 -5.83
N HIS A 345 -4.33 11.02 -7.09
CA HIS A 345 -5.05 9.80 -7.50
C HIS A 345 -4.10 8.64 -7.88
N GLY A 346 -2.82 8.76 -7.53
CA GLY A 346 -1.78 7.80 -7.88
C GLY A 346 -0.91 8.25 -9.06
N ILE A 347 -0.20 7.30 -9.67
CA ILE A 347 0.70 7.59 -10.79
C ILE A 347 -0.08 7.49 -12.10
N VAL A 348 0.08 8.50 -12.95
CA VAL A 348 -0.51 8.58 -14.30
C VAL A 348 0.63 8.67 -15.31
N PHE A 349 0.49 8.01 -16.45
CA PHE A 349 1.48 7.95 -17.52
C PHE A 349 0.94 8.70 -18.76
N PRO A 350 1.01 10.05 -18.78
CA PRO A 350 0.53 10.84 -19.89
C PRO A 350 1.51 10.84 -21.08
N ARG A 351 1.05 11.28 -22.23
CA ARG A 351 1.88 11.40 -23.44
C ARG A 351 2.92 12.50 -23.31
N THR A 352 2.54 13.62 -22.70
CA THR A 352 3.43 14.76 -22.51
C THR A 352 3.47 15.23 -21.06
N SER A 353 4.55 15.90 -20.69
CA SER A 353 4.68 16.60 -19.42
C SER A 353 4.16 18.03 -19.45
N ASN A 354 3.45 18.44 -20.51
CA ASN A 354 2.93 19.80 -20.65
C ASN A 354 2.05 20.19 -19.44
N GLY A 355 2.19 21.43 -18.99
CA GLY A 355 1.46 21.96 -17.84
C GLY A 355 2.01 21.51 -16.48
N THR A 356 3.19 20.87 -16.43
CA THR A 356 3.93 20.56 -15.21
C THR A 356 5.32 21.19 -15.22
N SER A 357 5.86 21.51 -14.04
CA SER A 357 7.30 21.67 -13.85
C SER A 357 8.02 20.34 -14.11
N GLY A 358 9.35 20.34 -14.15
CA GLY A 358 10.14 19.13 -14.40
C GLY A 358 9.65 17.91 -13.63
N VAL A 359 9.52 16.79 -14.33
CA VAL A 359 9.06 15.52 -13.79
C VAL A 359 10.25 14.73 -13.28
N PRO A 360 10.31 14.35 -11.99
CA PRO A 360 11.40 13.51 -11.52
C PRO A 360 11.35 12.15 -12.23
N ALA A 361 12.50 11.66 -12.70
CA ALA A 361 12.60 10.38 -13.42
C ALA A 361 13.88 9.64 -13.05
N THR A 362 13.86 8.31 -13.22
CA THR A 362 15.03 7.44 -13.16
C THR A 362 15.65 7.27 -14.53
N LEU A 363 16.93 6.94 -14.60
CA LEU A 363 17.59 6.70 -15.88
C LEU A 363 16.96 5.55 -16.68
N ALA A 364 16.50 4.49 -16.00
CA ALA A 364 15.77 3.40 -16.66
C ALA A 364 14.54 3.91 -17.42
N GLU A 365 13.74 4.79 -16.79
CA GLU A 365 12.55 5.39 -17.40
C GLU A 365 12.92 6.29 -18.59
N VAL A 366 14.00 7.08 -18.48
CA VAL A 366 14.51 7.94 -19.56
C VAL A 366 15.03 7.12 -20.73
N VAL A 367 15.86 6.09 -20.48
CA VAL A 367 16.37 5.22 -21.55
C VAL A 367 15.21 4.56 -22.30
N LEU A 368 14.21 4.04 -21.58
CA LEU A 368 13.05 3.42 -22.20
C LEU A 368 12.20 4.44 -22.97
N ALA A 369 12.04 5.68 -22.46
CA ALA A 369 11.35 6.75 -23.17
C ALA A 369 12.01 7.06 -24.52
N LEU A 370 13.33 7.22 -24.53
CA LEU A 370 14.10 7.46 -25.76
C LEU A 370 13.99 6.28 -26.74
N LYS A 371 14.05 5.04 -26.25
CA LYS A 371 13.84 3.84 -27.09
C LYS A 371 12.42 3.71 -27.64
N LEU A 372 11.43 4.26 -26.95
CA LEU A 372 10.05 4.38 -27.42
C LEU A 372 9.86 5.59 -28.38
N GLY A 373 10.92 6.34 -28.68
CA GLY A 373 10.92 7.46 -29.60
C GLY A 373 10.48 8.79 -29.00
N ALA A 374 10.45 8.91 -27.68
CA ALA A 374 10.14 10.16 -27.01
C ALA A 374 11.29 11.18 -27.14
N THR A 375 10.94 12.45 -27.17
CA THR A 375 11.89 13.52 -26.85
C THR A 375 11.94 13.71 -25.34
N VAL A 376 13.14 13.81 -24.80
CA VAL A 376 13.35 14.00 -23.35
C VAL A 376 14.32 15.16 -23.15
N HIS A 377 13.84 16.24 -22.55
CA HIS A 377 14.60 17.42 -22.21
C HIS A 377 14.92 17.41 -20.70
N ALA A 378 16.19 17.42 -20.33
CA ALA A 378 16.61 17.53 -18.95
C ALA A 378 16.56 19.00 -18.48
N GLU A 379 15.79 19.29 -17.43
CA GLU A 379 15.99 20.53 -16.67
C GLU A 379 17.28 20.41 -15.85
N ARG A 380 17.46 19.28 -15.18
CA ARG A 380 18.70 18.79 -14.60
C ARG A 380 18.60 17.26 -14.42
N PHE A 381 19.57 16.52 -14.95
CA PHE A 381 19.63 15.08 -14.83
C PHE A 381 21.08 14.61 -14.66
N ASP A 382 21.34 13.90 -13.56
CA ASP A 382 22.68 13.47 -13.20
C ASP A 382 22.78 11.94 -13.20
N VAL A 383 23.85 11.41 -13.80
CA VAL A 383 24.19 9.98 -13.81
C VAL A 383 25.44 9.78 -12.95
N ALA A 384 25.34 8.97 -11.92
CA ALA A 384 26.45 8.70 -11.02
C ALA A 384 27.47 7.74 -11.64
N ARG A 385 28.72 7.82 -11.20
CA ARG A 385 29.72 6.78 -11.42
C ARG A 385 29.33 5.56 -10.58
N ILE A 386 29.66 4.38 -11.09
CA ILE A 386 29.43 3.13 -10.38
C ILE A 386 30.71 2.59 -9.78
N LYS A 387 30.54 1.77 -8.76
CA LYS A 387 31.63 0.94 -8.21
C LYS A 387 31.88 -0.27 -9.10
N PRO A 388 33.10 -0.80 -9.13
CA PRO A 388 33.40 -2.05 -9.84
C PRO A 388 32.60 -3.23 -9.28
N GLY A 389 32.18 -4.13 -10.14
CA GLY A 389 31.49 -5.36 -9.78
C GLY A 389 29.98 -5.26 -9.77
N ASN A 390 29.34 -6.29 -9.24
CA ASN A 390 27.89 -6.34 -9.06
C ASN A 390 27.49 -5.57 -7.80
N GLY A 391 26.22 -5.11 -7.76
CA GLY A 391 25.70 -4.38 -6.62
C GLY A 391 25.64 -5.21 -5.33
N MET A 392 25.85 -4.56 -4.17
CA MET A 392 25.82 -5.19 -2.83
C MET A 392 24.47 -5.86 -2.53
N LEU A 393 23.37 -5.33 -3.07
CA LEU A 393 22.05 -5.95 -2.93
C LEU A 393 21.94 -7.27 -3.69
N LEU A 394 22.60 -7.43 -4.83
CA LEU A 394 22.63 -8.71 -5.54
C LEU A 394 23.25 -9.82 -4.68
N ASP A 395 24.36 -9.54 -4.01
CA ASP A 395 25.01 -10.52 -3.14
C ASP A 395 24.13 -10.88 -1.93
N ALA A 396 23.55 -9.88 -1.26
CA ALA A 396 22.67 -10.10 -0.12
C ALA A 396 21.39 -10.88 -0.49
N TYR A 397 20.74 -10.54 -1.61
CA TYR A 397 19.54 -11.25 -2.06
C TYR A 397 19.85 -12.64 -2.64
N THR A 398 21.03 -12.86 -3.18
CA THR A 398 21.50 -14.21 -3.57
C THR A 398 21.53 -15.13 -2.36
N SER A 399 22.03 -14.64 -1.22
CA SER A 399 22.04 -15.41 0.04
C SER A 399 20.62 -15.68 0.56
N LEU A 400 19.73 -14.66 0.59
CA LEU A 400 18.34 -14.85 1.01
C LEU A 400 17.56 -15.80 0.09
N THR A 401 17.83 -15.75 -1.21
CA THR A 401 17.22 -16.67 -2.19
C THR A 401 17.70 -18.10 -1.95
N ALA A 402 18.99 -18.30 -1.67
CA ALA A 402 19.52 -19.62 -1.34
C ALA A 402 18.92 -20.19 -0.04
N ASP A 403 18.67 -19.35 0.98
CA ASP A 403 18.00 -19.78 2.20
C ASP A 403 16.57 -20.24 1.93
N ARG A 404 15.82 -19.52 1.10
CA ARG A 404 14.47 -19.91 0.68
C ARG A 404 14.46 -21.23 -0.09
N GLU A 405 15.35 -21.38 -1.08
CA GLU A 405 15.44 -22.59 -1.89
C GLU A 405 15.86 -23.80 -1.05
N ARG A 406 16.70 -23.60 -0.05
CA ARG A 406 17.08 -24.63 0.92
C ARG A 406 15.88 -25.04 1.78
N ALA A 407 15.09 -24.08 2.23
CA ALA A 407 13.84 -24.35 2.95
C ALA A 407 12.85 -25.12 2.07
N GLU A 408 12.67 -24.73 0.79
CA GLU A 408 11.81 -25.42 -0.16
C GLU A 408 12.28 -26.85 -0.42
N ALA A 409 13.57 -27.06 -0.60
CA ALA A 409 14.16 -28.39 -0.84
C ALA A 409 14.05 -29.32 0.40
N THR A 410 14.14 -28.77 1.61
CA THR A 410 14.13 -29.55 2.84
C THR A 410 12.71 -29.84 3.34
N TYR A 411 11.83 -28.85 3.28
CA TYR A 411 10.49 -28.91 3.91
C TYR A 411 9.35 -28.92 2.90
N GLY A 412 9.63 -28.72 1.61
CA GLY A 412 8.64 -28.63 0.54
C GLY A 412 8.12 -27.21 0.28
N LYS A 413 7.63 -27.01 -0.95
CA LYS A 413 7.00 -25.76 -1.37
C LYS A 413 5.72 -25.50 -0.58
N GLY A 414 5.56 -24.28 -0.08
CA GLY A 414 4.38 -23.89 0.71
C GLY A 414 4.44 -24.30 2.18
N SER A 415 5.54 -24.95 2.63
CA SER A 415 5.78 -25.21 4.05
C SER A 415 5.90 -23.91 4.85
N PRO A 416 5.67 -23.93 6.16
CA PRO A 416 5.87 -22.74 7.01
C PRO A 416 7.27 -22.17 6.90
N GLN A 417 8.29 -23.01 6.81
CA GLN A 417 9.70 -22.63 6.68
C GLN A 417 9.95 -21.93 5.32
N GLU A 418 9.43 -22.47 4.22
CA GLU A 418 9.57 -21.83 2.90
C GLU A 418 8.80 -20.49 2.87
N ARG A 419 7.60 -20.43 3.45
CA ARG A 419 6.82 -19.18 3.53
C ARG A 419 7.52 -18.12 4.37
N ALA A 420 8.11 -18.47 5.50
CA ALA A 420 8.90 -17.54 6.32
C ALA A 420 10.13 -17.01 5.56
N ALA A 421 10.90 -17.89 4.92
CA ALA A 421 12.05 -17.50 4.11
C ALA A 421 11.63 -16.63 2.90
N LYS A 422 10.50 -16.95 2.24
CA LYS A 422 9.91 -16.13 1.17
C LYS A 422 9.52 -14.75 1.65
N LEU A 423 8.89 -14.66 2.83
CA LEU A 423 8.50 -13.39 3.43
C LEU A 423 9.74 -12.52 3.72
N LEU A 424 10.80 -13.09 4.31
CA LEU A 424 12.04 -12.37 4.55
C LEU A 424 12.70 -11.88 3.25
N ASN A 425 12.77 -12.74 2.23
CA ASN A 425 13.33 -12.37 0.93
C ASN A 425 12.57 -11.20 0.29
N ASN A 426 11.25 -11.22 0.34
CA ASN A 426 10.41 -10.17 -0.29
C ASN A 426 10.31 -8.90 0.56
N SER A 427 10.48 -8.98 1.87
CA SER A 427 10.26 -7.84 2.80
C SER A 427 11.40 -6.82 2.79
N GLY A 428 12.60 -7.21 2.38
CA GLY A 428 13.79 -6.34 2.37
C GLY A 428 13.59 -5.06 1.56
N TYR A 429 12.93 -5.17 0.42
CA TYR A 429 12.59 -4.04 -0.45
C TYR A 429 11.88 -2.91 0.32
N GLY A 430 10.83 -3.24 1.08
CA GLY A 430 10.07 -2.24 1.82
C GLY A 430 10.91 -1.46 2.83
N LYS A 431 11.97 -2.08 3.36
CA LYS A 431 12.90 -1.44 4.30
C LYS A 431 13.94 -0.56 3.60
N VAL A 432 14.38 -0.91 2.41
CA VAL A 432 15.22 -0.03 1.57
C VAL A 432 14.44 1.24 1.20
N ALA A 433 13.14 1.11 0.96
CA ALA A 433 12.24 2.21 0.59
C ALA A 433 11.59 2.93 1.79
N GLN A 434 11.84 2.52 3.03
CA GLN A 434 11.15 3.09 4.20
C GLN A 434 11.52 4.56 4.41
N ALA A 435 10.49 5.39 4.62
CA ALA A 435 10.60 6.84 4.91
C ALA A 435 11.32 7.65 3.82
N ILE A 436 11.20 7.24 2.56
CA ILE A 436 11.60 8.07 1.40
C ILE A 436 10.47 9.05 1.08
N ASP A 437 9.24 8.54 0.87
CA ASP A 437 8.04 9.38 0.93
C ASP A 437 7.70 9.63 2.41
N PRO A 438 7.40 10.87 2.81
CA PRO A 438 6.99 11.16 4.17
C PRO A 438 5.75 10.32 4.53
N LYS A 439 5.93 9.38 5.41
CA LYS A 439 4.84 8.61 6.02
C LYS A 439 4.78 8.94 7.48
N SER A 440 3.59 9.19 7.95
CA SER A 440 3.35 9.43 9.37
C SER A 440 2.91 8.14 10.06
N ARG A 441 3.37 7.94 11.26
CA ARG A 441 2.81 7.00 12.22
C ARG A 441 2.16 7.75 13.36
N ARG A 442 1.21 7.14 14.02
CA ARG A 442 0.67 7.70 15.26
C ARG A 442 1.55 7.27 16.43
N ASP A 443 2.07 8.24 17.16
CA ASP A 443 2.68 8.00 18.46
C ASP A 443 1.56 7.79 19.49
N LEU A 444 1.57 6.65 20.17
CA LEU A 444 0.52 6.30 21.14
C LEU A 444 0.71 6.97 22.51
N TRP A 445 1.90 7.51 22.78
CA TRP A 445 2.16 8.27 24.00
C TRP A 445 1.56 9.67 23.92
N THR A 446 1.85 10.38 22.85
CA THR A 446 1.40 11.76 22.62
C THR A 446 0.08 11.84 21.86
N LEU A 447 -0.38 10.76 21.23
CA LEU A 447 -1.50 10.66 20.28
C LEU A 447 -1.34 11.58 19.05
N SER A 448 -0.13 12.08 18.81
CA SER A 448 0.22 12.92 17.66
C SER A 448 0.62 12.06 16.45
N MET A 449 0.60 12.69 15.28
CA MET A 449 1.16 12.10 14.05
C MET A 449 2.62 12.52 13.94
N GLU A 450 3.51 11.54 13.87
CA GLU A 450 4.95 11.74 13.74
C GLU A 450 5.45 11.15 12.43
N GLU A 451 6.52 11.69 11.89
CA GLU A 451 7.18 11.08 10.74
C GLU A 451 7.76 9.71 11.11
N MET A 452 7.62 8.77 10.19
CA MET A 452 8.19 7.44 10.37
C MET A 452 9.72 7.49 10.19
N ASP A 453 10.44 6.89 11.13
CA ASP A 453 11.91 6.80 11.05
C ASP A 453 12.37 6.01 9.83
N LYS A 454 13.53 6.39 9.30
CA LYS A 454 14.25 5.62 8.29
C LYS A 454 14.69 4.28 8.85
N SER A 455 14.68 3.24 8.03
CA SER A 455 15.26 1.96 8.42
C SER A 455 16.80 2.02 8.38
N SER A 456 17.45 1.04 9.00
CA SER A 456 18.92 0.91 8.97
C SER A 456 19.50 0.69 7.57
N ILE A 457 18.65 0.36 6.58
CA ILE A 457 19.01 0.14 5.16
C ILE A 457 18.24 1.07 4.21
N SER A 458 17.60 2.13 4.71
CA SER A 458 16.92 3.08 3.83
C SER A 458 17.90 3.77 2.89
N SER A 459 17.64 3.65 1.58
CA SER A 459 18.44 4.27 0.52
C SER A 459 17.54 4.71 -0.63
N PRO A 460 17.34 6.02 -0.80
CA PRO A 460 16.53 6.55 -1.90
C PRO A 460 17.03 6.08 -3.26
N VAL A 461 18.34 6.05 -3.46
CA VAL A 461 18.97 5.66 -4.73
C VAL A 461 18.58 4.24 -5.12
N HIS A 462 18.83 3.26 -4.23
CA HIS A 462 18.52 1.85 -4.52
C HIS A 462 17.01 1.62 -4.66
N ALA A 463 16.19 2.27 -3.82
CA ALA A 463 14.74 2.12 -3.87
C ALA A 463 14.14 2.68 -5.18
N ALA A 464 14.52 3.89 -5.58
CA ALA A 464 14.02 4.51 -6.80
C ALA A 464 14.49 3.75 -8.06
N MET A 465 15.76 3.34 -8.08
CA MET A 465 16.32 2.55 -9.17
C MET A 465 15.61 1.20 -9.31
N GLY A 466 15.51 0.43 -8.23
CA GLY A 466 14.86 -0.89 -8.26
C GLY A 466 13.40 -0.83 -8.67
N THR A 467 12.61 0.12 -8.12
CA THR A 467 11.21 0.29 -8.53
C THR A 467 11.06 0.84 -9.95
N GLY A 468 11.98 1.70 -10.38
CA GLY A 468 12.06 2.21 -11.76
C GLY A 468 12.28 1.09 -12.77
N ILE A 469 13.24 0.20 -12.49
CA ILE A 469 13.51 -0.98 -13.34
C ILE A 469 12.27 -1.89 -13.43
N VAL A 470 11.62 -2.20 -12.31
CA VAL A 470 10.40 -3.04 -12.33
C VAL A 470 9.29 -2.40 -13.16
N ARG A 471 9.06 -1.08 -13.03
CA ARG A 471 8.11 -0.38 -13.89
C ARG A 471 8.49 -0.46 -15.36
N CYS A 472 9.78 -0.30 -15.68
CA CYS A 472 10.27 -0.38 -17.07
C CYS A 472 10.09 -1.78 -17.66
N ILE A 473 10.24 -2.85 -16.89
CA ILE A 473 9.94 -4.22 -17.35
C ILE A 473 8.48 -4.33 -17.78
N ILE A 474 7.53 -3.86 -16.96
CA ILE A 474 6.10 -3.89 -17.29
C ILE A 474 5.80 -3.01 -18.50
N VAL A 475 6.32 -1.77 -18.54
CA VAL A 475 6.12 -0.86 -19.69
C VAL A 475 6.65 -1.47 -20.99
N ALA A 476 7.84 -2.04 -20.96
CA ALA A 476 8.46 -2.68 -22.09
C ALA A 476 7.61 -3.86 -22.59
N ALA A 477 7.24 -4.78 -21.68
CA ALA A 477 6.42 -5.95 -22.02
C ALA A 477 5.07 -5.54 -22.62
N VAL A 478 4.38 -4.57 -22.03
CA VAL A 478 3.08 -4.08 -22.54
C VAL A 478 3.20 -3.49 -23.95
N ASN A 479 4.21 -2.63 -24.21
CA ASN A 479 4.40 -2.05 -25.54
C ASN A 479 4.79 -3.09 -26.59
N GLU A 480 5.68 -4.04 -26.26
CA GLU A 480 6.11 -5.11 -27.17
C GLU A 480 4.97 -6.09 -27.48
N LEU A 481 4.17 -6.48 -26.48
CA LEU A 481 2.99 -7.32 -26.66
C LEU A 481 1.94 -6.65 -27.56
N LYS A 482 1.65 -5.37 -27.32
CA LYS A 482 0.72 -4.61 -28.18
C LYS A 482 1.24 -4.47 -29.60
N ALA A 483 2.54 -4.24 -29.80
CA ALA A 483 3.16 -4.19 -31.11
C ALA A 483 3.10 -5.55 -31.84
N ALA A 484 3.16 -6.67 -31.10
CA ALA A 484 3.01 -8.03 -31.61
C ALA A 484 1.54 -8.45 -31.82
N GLY A 485 0.55 -7.59 -31.52
CA GLY A 485 -0.87 -7.83 -31.73
C GLY A 485 -1.58 -8.54 -30.58
N TYR A 486 -0.93 -8.74 -29.44
CA TYR A 486 -1.56 -9.33 -28.25
C TYR A 486 -2.36 -8.29 -27.48
N ALA A 487 -3.45 -8.74 -26.85
CA ALA A 487 -4.22 -7.93 -25.92
C ALA A 487 -3.56 -7.93 -24.54
N VAL A 488 -3.50 -6.74 -23.93
CA VAL A 488 -3.13 -6.60 -22.50
C VAL A 488 -4.30 -5.97 -21.78
N HIS A 489 -4.81 -6.63 -20.73
CA HIS A 489 -6.00 -6.20 -20.01
C HIS A 489 -5.68 -5.26 -18.86
N SER A 490 -4.74 -5.65 -18.00
CA SER A 490 -4.32 -4.83 -16.85
C SER A 490 -2.88 -5.13 -16.45
N ALA A 491 -2.28 -4.20 -15.70
CA ALA A 491 -1.03 -4.45 -14.98
C ALA A 491 -1.17 -4.01 -13.53
N THR A 492 -0.57 -4.78 -12.63
CA THR A 492 -0.60 -4.55 -11.19
C THR A 492 0.78 -4.79 -10.59
N THR A 493 1.49 -3.71 -10.31
CA THR A 493 2.76 -3.67 -9.55
C THR A 493 3.89 -4.50 -10.17
N ASP A 494 3.76 -5.81 -10.23
CA ASP A 494 4.77 -6.79 -10.62
C ASP A 494 4.27 -7.82 -11.64
N GLY A 495 3.02 -7.67 -12.12
CA GLY A 495 2.41 -8.58 -13.08
C GLY A 495 1.48 -7.89 -14.05
N PHE A 496 1.00 -8.63 -15.02
CA PHE A 496 0.02 -8.18 -16.02
C PHE A 496 -0.80 -9.34 -16.57
N ILE A 497 -2.03 -9.03 -16.99
CA ILE A 497 -2.95 -9.99 -17.61
C ILE A 497 -2.98 -9.74 -19.11
N THR A 498 -2.73 -10.79 -19.89
CA THR A 498 -2.65 -10.77 -21.37
C THR A 498 -3.20 -12.07 -21.97
N ASN A 499 -3.55 -12.05 -23.25
CA ASN A 499 -3.84 -13.28 -23.99
C ASN A 499 -2.58 -13.94 -24.60
N ALA A 500 -1.40 -13.36 -24.40
CA ALA A 500 -0.13 -13.96 -24.81
C ALA A 500 0.27 -15.09 -23.86
N PRO A 501 0.61 -16.29 -24.36
CA PRO A 501 1.11 -17.36 -23.50
C PRO A 501 2.52 -17.07 -22.98
N LEU A 502 2.96 -17.84 -21.97
CA LEU A 502 4.21 -17.58 -21.25
C LEU A 502 5.46 -17.60 -22.13
N ASP A 503 5.53 -18.48 -23.09
CA ASP A 503 6.66 -18.60 -24.03
C ASP A 503 6.83 -17.33 -24.87
N VAL A 504 5.75 -16.70 -25.30
CA VAL A 504 5.77 -15.40 -25.98
C VAL A 504 6.29 -14.31 -25.04
N VAL A 505 5.78 -14.27 -23.82
CA VAL A 505 6.20 -13.26 -22.82
C VAL A 505 7.68 -13.45 -22.44
N GLU A 506 8.12 -14.69 -22.29
CA GLU A 506 9.52 -15.01 -22.01
C GLU A 506 10.45 -14.75 -23.21
N ALA A 507 9.94 -14.60 -24.41
CA ALA A 507 10.73 -14.25 -25.58
C ALA A 507 10.90 -12.73 -25.79
N LEU A 508 10.19 -11.89 -25.03
CA LEU A 508 10.24 -10.43 -25.20
C LEU A 508 11.66 -9.88 -24.94
N PRO A 509 12.20 -9.04 -25.81
CA PRO A 509 13.53 -8.43 -25.63
C PRO A 509 13.56 -7.36 -24.55
N LEU A 510 12.40 -6.85 -24.09
CA LEU A 510 12.23 -5.80 -23.08
C LEU A 510 13.07 -4.55 -23.41
N PHE A 511 13.03 -4.14 -24.69
CA PHE A 511 13.86 -3.04 -25.21
C PHE A 511 15.36 -3.16 -24.87
N GLY A 512 15.89 -4.41 -24.81
CA GLY A 512 17.29 -4.72 -24.55
C GLY A 512 17.68 -4.81 -23.07
N MET A 513 16.71 -4.83 -22.15
CA MET A 513 16.99 -5.06 -20.72
C MET A 513 17.06 -6.54 -20.36
N ARG A 514 16.54 -7.44 -21.22
CA ARG A 514 16.35 -8.86 -20.92
C ARG A 514 17.63 -9.57 -20.50
N ASP A 515 18.72 -9.39 -21.24
CA ASP A 515 19.95 -10.15 -21.03
C ASP A 515 20.52 -9.89 -19.62
N ARG A 516 20.58 -8.61 -19.19
CA ARG A 516 21.04 -8.26 -17.84
C ARG A 516 20.09 -8.80 -16.77
N LEU A 517 18.79 -8.73 -16.96
CA LEU A 517 17.81 -9.26 -16.02
C LEU A 517 17.90 -10.79 -15.89
N ALA A 518 18.08 -11.51 -17.01
CA ALA A 518 18.29 -12.95 -17.01
C ALA A 518 19.61 -13.36 -16.36
N GLU A 519 20.70 -12.60 -16.59
CA GLU A 519 21.97 -12.77 -15.91
C GLU A 519 21.81 -12.64 -14.39
N VAL A 520 21.19 -11.54 -13.93
CA VAL A 520 20.93 -11.29 -12.50
C VAL A 520 20.07 -12.40 -11.90
N ARG A 521 19.02 -12.84 -12.60
CA ARG A 521 18.19 -13.95 -12.18
C ARG A 521 18.98 -15.25 -12.05
N SER A 522 19.89 -15.51 -12.98
CA SER A 522 20.81 -16.67 -12.93
C SER A 522 21.71 -16.60 -11.70
N ILE A 523 22.30 -15.43 -11.41
CA ILE A 523 23.14 -15.24 -10.21
C ILE A 523 22.33 -15.47 -8.94
N LEU A 524 21.15 -14.84 -8.81
CA LEU A 524 20.26 -15.00 -7.66
C LEU A 524 19.90 -16.46 -7.36
N THR A 525 19.85 -17.30 -8.38
CA THR A 525 19.47 -18.71 -8.28
C THR A 525 20.63 -19.70 -8.50
N HIS A 526 21.86 -19.24 -8.39
CA HIS A 526 23.07 -20.06 -8.59
C HIS A 526 23.06 -20.84 -9.91
N GLY A 527 22.64 -20.19 -11.00
CA GLY A 527 22.61 -20.77 -12.36
C GLY A 527 21.40 -21.66 -12.69
N ARG A 528 20.46 -21.83 -11.75
CA ARG A 528 19.32 -22.78 -11.96
C ARG A 528 18.20 -22.19 -12.81
N HIS A 529 17.97 -20.90 -12.76
CA HIS A 529 16.87 -20.24 -13.45
C HIS A 529 17.32 -18.91 -14.07
N CYS A 530 16.87 -18.66 -15.30
CA CYS A 530 17.03 -17.38 -15.99
C CYS A 530 15.68 -16.79 -16.47
N ASN A 531 14.57 -17.51 -16.24
CA ASN A 531 13.23 -17.04 -16.58
C ASN A 531 12.84 -15.80 -15.74
N LEU A 532 12.21 -14.84 -16.40
CA LEU A 532 11.79 -13.58 -15.78
C LEU A 532 10.34 -13.60 -15.34
N PHE A 533 9.50 -14.41 -15.97
CA PHE A 533 8.05 -14.44 -15.74
C PHE A 533 7.57 -15.81 -15.29
N VAL A 534 6.39 -15.82 -14.67
CA VAL A 534 5.65 -17.04 -14.30
C VAL A 534 4.16 -16.79 -14.46
N THR A 535 3.42 -17.77 -14.96
CA THR A 535 1.95 -17.72 -14.99
C THR A 535 1.40 -18.11 -13.62
N LYS A 536 0.63 -17.23 -12.99
CA LYS A 536 -0.05 -17.48 -11.72
C LYS A 536 -1.45 -18.03 -11.91
N HIS A 537 -2.20 -17.44 -12.84
CA HIS A 537 -3.56 -17.83 -13.13
C HIS A 537 -3.79 -17.96 -14.63
N ILE A 538 -4.64 -18.88 -15.01
CA ILE A 538 -5.18 -19.01 -16.36
C ILE A 538 -6.66 -18.71 -16.26
N ASN A 539 -7.11 -17.68 -16.97
CA ASN A 539 -8.48 -17.21 -16.95
C ASN A 539 -9.21 -17.72 -18.19
N ASP A 540 -10.45 -18.17 -18.02
CA ASP A 540 -11.38 -18.50 -19.09
C ASP A 540 -12.61 -17.60 -18.92
N GLY A 541 -12.69 -16.55 -19.75
CA GLY A 541 -13.59 -15.41 -19.57
C GLY A 541 -13.15 -14.49 -18.41
N LEU A 542 -12.92 -13.21 -18.70
CA LEU A 542 -12.41 -12.22 -17.76
C LEU A 542 -13.25 -10.95 -17.77
N LEU A 543 -13.82 -10.57 -16.62
CA LEU A 543 -14.28 -9.21 -16.37
C LEU A 543 -13.13 -8.37 -15.81
N ASN A 544 -12.73 -7.34 -16.56
CA ASN A 544 -11.81 -6.30 -16.08
C ASN A 544 -12.55 -4.97 -15.97
N HIS A 545 -12.82 -4.46 -14.77
CA HIS A 545 -13.63 -3.26 -14.59
C HIS A 545 -12.82 -2.07 -14.02
N THR A 546 -11.75 -2.32 -13.29
CA THR A 546 -10.87 -1.28 -12.75
C THR A 546 -9.52 -1.89 -12.33
N THR A 547 -8.56 -1.06 -11.98
CA THR A 547 -7.29 -1.52 -11.39
C THR A 547 -7.54 -2.40 -10.16
N ARG A 548 -6.98 -3.60 -10.13
CA ARG A 548 -7.25 -4.64 -9.11
C ARG A 548 -8.72 -5.07 -9.03
N GLY A 549 -9.45 -4.88 -10.11
CA GLY A 549 -10.82 -5.33 -10.29
C GLY A 549 -10.89 -6.29 -11.49
N ASN A 550 -10.33 -7.49 -11.33
CA ASN A 550 -10.22 -8.53 -12.35
C ASN A 550 -10.88 -9.80 -11.83
N VAL A 551 -11.94 -10.24 -12.45
CA VAL A 551 -12.71 -11.43 -12.06
C VAL A 551 -12.81 -12.39 -13.23
N ALA A 552 -12.12 -13.53 -13.13
CA ALA A 552 -12.28 -14.62 -14.10
C ALA A 552 -13.53 -15.43 -13.79
N ALA A 553 -14.17 -16.01 -14.82
CA ALA A 553 -15.36 -16.85 -14.64
C ALA A 553 -15.00 -18.24 -14.06
N ASN A 554 -13.81 -18.77 -14.36
CA ASN A 554 -13.34 -20.04 -13.84
C ASN A 554 -12.75 -19.92 -12.43
N PRO A 555 -12.94 -20.90 -11.54
CA PRO A 555 -12.50 -20.86 -10.16
C PRO A 555 -10.98 -20.69 -9.97
N GLU A 556 -10.17 -21.27 -10.85
CA GLU A 556 -8.71 -21.23 -10.80
C GLU A 556 -8.13 -19.91 -11.34
N GLY A 557 -8.98 -19.10 -11.98
CA GLY A 557 -8.58 -17.81 -12.55
C GLY A 557 -8.46 -16.71 -11.50
N VAL A 558 -7.99 -15.54 -11.93
CA VAL A 558 -7.79 -14.39 -11.07
C VAL A 558 -9.09 -13.96 -10.38
N LEU A 559 -8.98 -13.57 -9.10
CA LEU A 559 -10.07 -13.00 -8.31
C LEU A 559 -9.58 -11.77 -7.53
N ALA A 560 -9.41 -10.67 -8.24
CA ALA A 560 -9.09 -9.38 -7.65
C ALA A 560 -10.38 -8.55 -7.51
N ARG A 561 -10.85 -8.36 -6.29
CA ARG A 561 -12.22 -7.89 -5.96
C ARG A 561 -12.32 -6.38 -5.72
N ASN A 562 -11.28 -5.62 -5.94
CA ASN A 562 -11.25 -4.17 -5.66
C ASN A 562 -11.80 -3.82 -4.24
N GLY A 563 -11.39 -4.60 -3.24
CA GLY A 563 -11.81 -4.41 -1.85
C GLY A 563 -13.19 -4.96 -1.49
N LEU A 564 -13.96 -5.52 -2.43
CA LEU A 564 -15.22 -6.21 -2.14
C LEU A 564 -14.95 -7.45 -1.29
N LYS A 565 -15.67 -7.58 -0.17
CA LYS A 565 -15.59 -8.73 0.75
C LYS A 565 -16.85 -9.60 0.61
N GLY A 566 -16.77 -10.85 1.08
CA GLY A 566 -17.90 -11.78 1.06
C GLY A 566 -17.77 -12.93 0.06
N TYR A 567 -16.91 -12.80 -0.95
CA TYR A 567 -16.67 -13.83 -1.97
C TYR A 567 -15.31 -14.50 -1.69
N ARG A 568 -15.24 -15.31 -0.64
CA ARG A 568 -13.95 -15.82 -0.12
C ARG A 568 -13.46 -17.07 -0.84
N GLU A 569 -14.37 -17.97 -1.14
CA GLU A 569 -14.05 -19.29 -1.71
C GLU A 569 -13.79 -19.19 -3.21
N GLY A 570 -14.36 -18.18 -3.88
CA GLY A 570 -14.18 -17.96 -5.30
C GLY A 570 -14.76 -19.07 -6.15
N THR A 571 -15.85 -19.72 -5.67
CA THR A 571 -16.59 -20.72 -6.43
C THR A 571 -17.13 -20.12 -7.73
N ARG A 572 -17.53 -20.97 -8.66
CA ARG A 572 -18.11 -20.52 -9.94
C ARG A 572 -19.37 -19.68 -9.70
N GLU A 573 -20.19 -20.05 -8.76
CA GLU A 573 -21.42 -19.38 -8.38
C GLU A 573 -21.14 -18.01 -7.75
N GLU A 574 -20.20 -17.94 -6.79
CA GLU A 574 -19.76 -16.67 -6.18
C GLU A 574 -19.18 -15.70 -7.21
N ARG A 575 -18.41 -16.22 -8.18
CA ARG A 575 -17.85 -15.39 -9.27
C ARG A 575 -18.95 -14.89 -10.20
N ALA A 576 -19.90 -15.75 -10.57
CA ALA A 576 -21.04 -15.37 -11.39
C ALA A 576 -21.85 -14.26 -10.74
N GLU A 577 -22.22 -14.41 -9.46
CA GLU A 577 -22.92 -13.38 -8.69
C GLU A 577 -22.14 -12.06 -8.60
N LEU A 578 -20.83 -12.14 -8.33
CA LEU A 578 -19.97 -10.96 -8.24
C LEU A 578 -19.91 -10.21 -9.57
N ILE A 579 -19.73 -10.94 -10.69
CA ILE A 579 -19.70 -10.37 -12.04
C ILE A 579 -21.03 -9.69 -12.34
N GLU A 580 -22.15 -10.36 -12.10
CA GLU A 580 -23.49 -9.81 -12.32
C GLU A 580 -23.68 -8.51 -11.51
N ARG A 581 -23.37 -8.50 -10.23
CA ARG A 581 -23.48 -7.31 -9.37
C ARG A 581 -22.61 -6.14 -9.84
N ILE A 582 -21.38 -6.41 -10.29
CA ILE A 582 -20.47 -5.36 -10.81
C ILE A 582 -21.03 -4.76 -12.10
N VAL A 583 -21.55 -5.59 -13.00
CA VAL A 583 -22.00 -5.17 -14.33
C VAL A 583 -23.36 -4.47 -14.28
N THR A 584 -24.35 -5.07 -13.60
CA THR A 584 -25.72 -4.55 -13.58
C THR A 584 -25.89 -3.37 -12.64
N ARG A 585 -25.11 -3.34 -11.55
CA ARG A 585 -25.20 -2.28 -10.50
C ARG A 585 -26.61 -2.05 -9.98
N THR A 586 -27.44 -3.09 -10.01
CA THR A 586 -28.83 -3.05 -9.56
C THR A 586 -28.96 -2.84 -8.04
N ALA A 587 -27.91 -3.14 -7.29
CA ALA A 587 -27.82 -2.88 -5.85
C ALA A 587 -26.47 -2.24 -5.50
N PRO A 588 -26.40 -1.43 -4.43
CA PRO A 588 -25.12 -0.97 -3.91
C PRO A 588 -24.20 -2.16 -3.60
N LEU A 589 -22.94 -2.07 -4.01
CA LEU A 589 -21.91 -3.05 -3.63
C LEU A 589 -21.47 -2.75 -2.19
N SER A 590 -22.35 -3.04 -1.22
CA SER A 590 -22.05 -2.88 0.20
C SER A 590 -21.68 -4.23 0.82
N TYR A 591 -20.82 -4.16 1.84
CA TYR A 591 -20.40 -5.29 2.62
C TYR A 591 -20.08 -4.87 4.05
N THR A 592 -20.27 -5.76 5.00
CA THR A 592 -19.94 -5.51 6.39
C THR A 592 -18.48 -5.90 6.70
N VAL A 593 -17.82 -5.10 7.52
CA VAL A 593 -16.45 -5.34 7.99
C VAL A 593 -16.46 -5.27 9.51
N SER A 594 -15.96 -6.31 10.15
CA SER A 594 -15.59 -6.23 11.56
C SER A 594 -14.32 -5.38 11.68
N GLN A 595 -14.39 -4.35 12.48
CA GLN A 595 -13.27 -3.44 12.71
C GLN A 595 -13.00 -3.37 14.21
N TRP A 596 -11.75 -3.61 14.58
CA TRP A 596 -11.29 -3.41 15.96
C TRP A 596 -11.19 -1.92 16.26
N VAL A 597 -11.49 -1.55 17.51
CA VAL A 597 -11.19 -0.21 17.99
C VAL A 597 -9.68 0.03 17.90
N SER A 598 -9.27 1.20 17.41
CA SER A 598 -7.85 1.49 17.29
C SER A 598 -7.20 1.70 18.66
N PRO A 599 -5.91 1.34 18.85
CA PRO A 599 -5.18 1.63 20.10
C PRO A 599 -5.24 3.11 20.49
N ALA A 600 -5.20 3.99 19.49
CA ALA A 600 -5.28 5.43 19.71
C ALA A 600 -6.66 5.89 20.21
N ASP A 601 -7.75 5.29 19.72
CA ASP A 601 -9.10 5.64 20.17
C ASP A 601 -9.36 5.08 21.56
N MET A 602 -8.88 3.86 21.88
CA MET A 602 -8.90 3.32 23.24
C MET A 602 -8.22 4.26 24.24
N LEU A 603 -7.04 4.78 23.90
CA LEU A 603 -6.30 5.72 24.75
C LEU A 603 -6.97 7.09 24.85
N ARG A 604 -7.53 7.61 23.75
CA ARG A 604 -8.16 8.93 23.67
C ARG A 604 -9.49 9.01 24.40
N TYR A 605 -10.31 7.96 24.25
CA TYR A 605 -11.67 7.94 24.78
C TYR A 605 -11.81 7.09 26.03
N ASP A 606 -10.72 6.50 26.51
CA ASP A 606 -10.68 5.58 27.66
C ASP A 606 -11.63 4.40 27.48
N GLU A 607 -11.65 3.85 26.27
CA GLU A 607 -12.52 2.74 25.88
C GLU A 607 -11.80 1.39 26.04
N ASP A 608 -12.58 0.36 26.35
CA ASP A 608 -12.10 -1.02 26.35
C ASP A 608 -11.98 -1.55 24.90
N PHE A 609 -11.20 -2.61 24.73
CA PHE A 609 -11.13 -3.32 23.46
C PHE A 609 -12.51 -3.85 23.05
N HIS A 610 -12.94 -3.49 21.85
CA HIS A 610 -14.19 -3.99 21.29
C HIS A 610 -14.11 -4.07 19.75
N VAL A 611 -15.06 -4.80 19.18
CA VAL A 611 -15.20 -4.97 17.75
C VAL A 611 -16.51 -4.32 17.30
N THR A 612 -16.43 -3.42 16.33
CA THR A 612 -17.59 -2.81 15.68
C THR A 612 -17.82 -3.42 14.30
N VAL A 613 -19.06 -3.50 13.89
CA VAL A 613 -19.42 -3.91 12.52
C VAL A 613 -19.77 -2.66 11.72
N VAL A 614 -18.99 -2.38 10.69
CA VAL A 614 -19.17 -1.19 9.84
C VAL A 614 -19.60 -1.64 8.45
N GLU A 615 -20.64 -1.02 7.90
CA GLU A 615 -21.01 -1.19 6.51
C GLU A 615 -20.15 -0.29 5.63
N ARG A 616 -19.55 -0.86 4.57
CA ARG A 616 -18.79 -0.16 3.56
C ARG A 616 -19.37 -0.41 2.19
N ALA A 617 -19.40 0.63 1.37
CA ALA A 617 -19.76 0.54 -0.04
C ALA A 617 -18.53 0.65 -0.92
N SER A 618 -18.43 -0.19 -1.94
CA SER A 618 -17.41 -0.09 -2.98
C SER A 618 -17.99 0.63 -4.20
N ASN A 619 -17.14 1.42 -4.85
CA ASN A 619 -17.47 2.04 -6.14
C ASN A 619 -16.82 1.22 -7.26
N PRO A 620 -17.58 0.52 -8.11
CA PRO A 620 -17.07 -0.30 -9.20
C PRO A 620 -16.75 0.50 -10.47
N ASN A 621 -16.77 1.82 -10.43
CA ASN A 621 -16.36 2.62 -11.58
C ASN A 621 -14.90 2.37 -11.96
N PHE A 622 -14.61 2.54 -13.25
CA PHE A 622 -13.24 2.62 -13.74
C PHE A 622 -12.48 3.77 -13.03
N ASP A 623 -11.23 3.58 -12.73
CA ASP A 623 -10.41 4.54 -11.95
C ASP A 623 -9.90 5.72 -12.78
N PHE A 624 -10.07 5.68 -14.10
CA PHE A 624 -9.64 6.71 -15.05
C PHE A 624 -8.16 7.12 -14.91
N LYS A 625 -7.27 6.19 -14.62
CA LYS A 625 -5.81 6.43 -14.74
C LYS A 625 -5.36 6.48 -16.20
N ARG A 626 -6.16 5.94 -17.09
CA ARG A 626 -6.01 6.02 -18.55
C ARG A 626 -7.33 6.50 -19.17
N LYS A 627 -7.26 7.10 -20.34
CA LYS A 627 -8.42 7.62 -21.06
C LYS A 627 -9.14 6.49 -21.78
N PRO A 628 -10.48 6.38 -21.66
CA PRO A 628 -11.25 5.49 -22.51
C PRO A 628 -11.06 5.81 -24.00
N ASP A 629 -10.80 4.81 -24.82
CA ASP A 629 -10.82 4.98 -26.28
C ASP A 629 -12.23 4.69 -26.80
N LEU A 630 -12.99 5.76 -26.99
CA LEU A 630 -14.39 5.66 -27.41
C LEU A 630 -14.59 5.12 -28.82
N SER A 631 -13.53 4.99 -29.62
CA SER A 631 -13.59 4.36 -30.93
C SER A 631 -13.75 2.84 -30.85
N THR A 632 -13.33 2.26 -29.73
CA THR A 632 -13.42 0.82 -29.41
C THR A 632 -14.60 0.49 -28.52
N LEU A 633 -15.32 1.49 -28.01
CA LEU A 633 -16.40 1.32 -27.04
C LEU A 633 -17.63 0.67 -27.67
N HIS A 634 -18.05 -0.46 -27.12
CA HIS A 634 -19.28 -1.20 -27.46
C HIS A 634 -19.79 -1.94 -26.21
N ASP A 635 -21.06 -2.32 -26.22
CA ASP A 635 -21.62 -3.20 -25.21
C ASP A 635 -21.40 -4.65 -25.60
N GLU A 636 -20.53 -5.35 -24.87
CA GLU A 636 -20.25 -6.79 -25.09
C GLU A 636 -21.31 -7.63 -24.39
N GLU A 637 -21.91 -8.56 -25.15
CA GLU A 637 -22.87 -9.52 -24.63
C GLU A 637 -22.17 -10.82 -24.23
N PHE A 638 -22.47 -11.34 -23.04
CA PHE A 638 -21.87 -12.56 -22.55
C PHE A 638 -22.79 -13.32 -21.59
N MET A 639 -22.45 -14.60 -21.35
CA MET A 639 -23.15 -15.48 -20.42
C MET A 639 -22.29 -15.76 -19.20
N VAL A 640 -22.84 -15.62 -18.02
CA VAL A 640 -22.23 -16.03 -16.75
C VAL A 640 -23.28 -16.75 -15.92
N GLY A 641 -23.01 -18.01 -15.57
CA GLY A 641 -24.06 -18.88 -15.03
C GLY A 641 -25.21 -19.03 -16.05
N ASP A 642 -26.44 -18.86 -15.59
CA ASP A 642 -27.64 -18.88 -16.43
C ASP A 642 -28.05 -17.47 -16.90
N GLY A 643 -27.28 -16.43 -16.56
CA GLY A 643 -27.59 -15.03 -16.82
C GLY A 643 -26.95 -14.50 -18.10
N ARG A 644 -27.75 -13.77 -18.90
CA ARG A 644 -27.29 -12.98 -20.05
C ARG A 644 -26.99 -11.56 -19.59
N LEU A 645 -25.74 -11.10 -19.77
CA LEU A 645 -25.26 -9.81 -19.28
C LEU A 645 -24.70 -8.97 -20.44
N PHE A 646 -24.62 -7.67 -20.22
CA PHE A 646 -24.00 -6.72 -21.14
C PHE A 646 -23.03 -5.83 -20.35
N ALA A 647 -21.79 -5.70 -20.83
CA ALA A 647 -20.79 -4.83 -20.21
C ALA A 647 -20.22 -3.85 -21.25
N PRO A 648 -20.09 -2.55 -20.91
CA PRO A 648 -19.35 -1.62 -21.75
C PRO A 648 -17.89 -2.07 -21.83
N THR A 649 -17.46 -2.40 -23.05
CA THR A 649 -16.13 -2.94 -23.33
C THR A 649 -15.36 -1.99 -24.23
N PHE A 650 -14.14 -1.64 -23.85
CA PHE A 650 -13.28 -0.69 -24.56
C PHE A 650 -11.81 -0.81 -24.20
N GLU A 651 -10.94 -0.43 -25.10
CA GLU A 651 -9.52 -0.19 -24.81
C GLU A 651 -9.28 1.20 -24.21
N THR A 652 -8.14 1.36 -23.54
CA THR A 652 -7.73 2.65 -23.00
C THR A 652 -6.47 3.15 -23.68
N ARG A 653 -6.26 4.46 -23.64
CA ARG A 653 -5.05 5.12 -24.16
C ARG A 653 -4.48 6.09 -23.13
N PRO A 654 -3.22 6.53 -23.27
CA PRO A 654 -2.67 7.59 -22.42
C PRO A 654 -3.52 8.85 -22.52
N PHE A 655 -3.62 9.60 -21.43
CA PHE A 655 -4.03 11.02 -21.52
C PHE A 655 -2.96 11.81 -22.27
N GLU A 656 -3.35 12.90 -22.91
CA GLU A 656 -2.40 13.77 -23.56
C GLU A 656 -1.47 14.42 -22.53
N ASP A 657 -2.06 15.02 -21.49
CA ASP A 657 -1.36 15.65 -20.37
C ASP A 657 -2.15 15.52 -19.07
N LEU A 658 -1.65 16.08 -17.97
CA LEU A 658 -2.35 16.13 -16.69
C LEU A 658 -3.59 17.01 -16.68
N GLY A 659 -3.72 17.98 -17.56
CA GLY A 659 -4.91 18.82 -17.69
C GLY A 659 -6.09 18.00 -18.17
N GLU A 660 -5.88 17.17 -19.21
CA GLU A 660 -6.89 16.24 -19.70
C GLU A 660 -7.26 15.19 -18.64
N PHE A 661 -6.29 14.62 -17.92
CA PHE A 661 -6.54 13.68 -16.83
C PHE A 661 -7.44 14.30 -15.74
N ARG A 662 -7.11 15.52 -15.28
CA ARG A 662 -7.90 16.22 -14.26
C ARG A 662 -9.32 16.48 -14.73
N ALA A 663 -9.51 16.92 -15.98
CA ALA A 663 -10.82 17.15 -16.57
C ALA A 663 -11.71 15.86 -16.53
N TYR A 664 -11.13 14.69 -16.84
CA TYR A 664 -11.83 13.42 -16.76
C TYR A 664 -12.15 13.03 -15.31
N LYS A 665 -11.21 13.17 -14.39
CA LYS A 665 -11.43 12.85 -12.96
C LYS A 665 -12.51 13.73 -12.34
N ASP A 666 -12.47 15.03 -12.58
CA ASP A 666 -13.49 15.96 -12.06
C ASP A 666 -14.86 15.68 -12.68
N SER A 667 -14.90 15.33 -13.96
CA SER A 667 -16.14 14.98 -14.65
C SER A 667 -16.75 13.67 -14.16
N SER A 668 -15.95 12.71 -13.70
CA SER A 668 -16.40 11.40 -13.16
C SER A 668 -16.83 11.44 -11.70
N LYS A 669 -16.45 12.49 -10.95
CA LYS A 669 -16.68 12.59 -9.51
C LYS A 669 -18.16 12.50 -9.14
N ASN A 670 -18.46 11.65 -8.15
CA ASN A 670 -19.83 11.41 -7.63
C ASN A 670 -20.84 10.90 -8.68
N ARG A 671 -20.39 10.24 -9.73
CA ARG A 671 -21.25 9.67 -10.77
C ARG A 671 -21.08 8.17 -10.84
N GLN A 672 -22.15 7.46 -11.15
CA GLN A 672 -22.11 6.09 -11.63
C GLN A 672 -22.02 6.11 -13.14
N ILE A 673 -21.06 5.39 -13.70
CA ILE A 673 -20.82 5.28 -15.14
C ILE A 673 -21.01 3.80 -15.46
N VAL A 674 -22.14 3.46 -16.06
CA VAL A 674 -22.63 2.07 -16.15
C VAL A 674 -22.63 1.54 -17.57
N ASN A 675 -22.90 2.40 -18.56
CA ASN A 675 -23.15 2.00 -19.94
C ASN A 675 -22.39 2.91 -20.93
N GLU A 676 -22.46 2.55 -22.21
CA GLU A 676 -21.84 3.29 -23.30
C GLU A 676 -22.22 4.78 -23.33
N ALA A 677 -23.51 5.08 -23.12
CA ALA A 677 -24.00 6.47 -23.14
C ALA A 677 -23.34 7.31 -22.04
N ASP A 678 -23.12 6.74 -20.85
CA ASP A 678 -22.45 7.41 -19.73
C ASP A 678 -20.99 7.75 -20.05
N TYR A 679 -20.24 6.81 -20.67
CA TYR A 679 -18.85 7.05 -21.10
C TYR A 679 -18.77 8.15 -22.16
N ARG A 680 -19.68 8.17 -23.14
CA ARG A 680 -19.76 9.21 -24.16
C ARG A 680 -20.13 10.58 -23.58
N ALA A 681 -21.04 10.60 -22.60
CA ALA A 681 -21.41 11.81 -21.87
C ALA A 681 -20.25 12.34 -21.02
N LEU A 682 -19.50 11.45 -20.36
CA LEU A 682 -18.32 11.80 -19.59
C LEU A 682 -17.24 12.47 -20.48
N ASP A 683 -16.96 11.89 -21.64
CA ASP A 683 -15.97 12.45 -22.59
C ASP A 683 -16.36 13.85 -23.07
N ARG A 684 -17.64 14.04 -23.49
CA ARG A 684 -18.14 15.37 -23.87
C ARG A 684 -17.93 16.38 -22.74
N ARG A 685 -18.31 16.01 -21.51
CA ARG A 685 -18.17 16.87 -20.34
C ARG A 685 -16.71 17.22 -20.03
N ALA A 686 -15.80 16.25 -20.10
CA ALA A 686 -14.38 16.48 -19.87
C ALA A 686 -13.78 17.44 -20.91
N LYS A 687 -14.15 17.29 -22.20
CA LYS A 687 -13.71 18.14 -23.30
C LYS A 687 -14.24 19.59 -23.21
N SER A 688 -15.42 19.77 -22.67
CA SER A 688 -16.04 21.09 -22.51
C SER A 688 -15.63 21.82 -21.22
N GLY A 689 -14.71 21.27 -20.44
CA GLY A 689 -14.30 21.81 -19.14
C GLY A 689 -15.45 21.79 -18.12
N GLY A 690 -16.33 20.80 -18.21
CA GLY A 690 -17.46 20.61 -17.30
C GLY A 690 -18.70 21.42 -17.63
N ARG A 691 -18.76 22.12 -18.76
CA ARG A 691 -19.84 23.07 -19.09
C ARG A 691 -21.06 22.45 -19.79
N GLU A 692 -20.95 21.30 -20.46
CA GLU A 692 -22.01 20.83 -21.36
C GLU A 692 -22.94 19.75 -20.84
N TRP A 693 -22.68 19.13 -19.69
CA TRP A 693 -23.56 18.06 -19.23
C TRP A 693 -24.19 18.33 -17.88
N HIS A 694 -25.38 18.85 -17.93
CA HIS A 694 -26.30 18.89 -16.79
C HIS A 694 -27.47 17.96 -17.10
N SER A 695 -27.79 17.06 -16.17
CA SER A 695 -29.01 16.28 -16.28
C SER A 695 -30.23 17.23 -16.34
N GLU A 696 -31.33 16.79 -16.91
CA GLU A 696 -32.57 17.57 -16.89
C GLU A 696 -32.92 18.02 -15.45
N LYS A 697 -32.65 17.19 -14.46
CA LYS A 697 -32.77 17.55 -13.04
C LYS A 697 -31.83 18.68 -12.63
N ASP A 698 -30.59 18.68 -13.11
CA ASP A 698 -29.65 19.76 -12.82
C ASP A 698 -30.05 21.07 -13.50
N LEU A 699 -30.50 21.01 -14.75
CA LEU A 699 -30.96 22.18 -15.48
C LEU A 699 -32.18 22.80 -14.79
N VAL A 700 -33.14 21.96 -14.37
CA VAL A 700 -34.31 22.40 -13.58
C VAL A 700 -33.87 22.98 -12.24
N ARG A 701 -32.88 22.37 -11.57
CA ARG A 701 -32.36 22.89 -10.31
C ARG A 701 -31.65 24.25 -10.50
N PHE A 702 -30.90 24.43 -11.57
CA PHE A 702 -30.27 25.73 -11.89
C PHE A 702 -31.30 26.80 -12.19
N ALA A 703 -32.34 26.50 -12.99
CA ALA A 703 -33.42 27.41 -13.27
C ALA A 703 -34.17 27.82 -11.96
N VAL A 704 -34.46 26.86 -11.09
CA VAL A 704 -35.06 27.13 -9.78
C VAL A 704 -34.14 27.95 -8.88
N THR A 705 -32.85 27.68 -8.89
CA THR A 705 -31.86 28.44 -8.11
C THR A 705 -31.70 29.86 -8.61
N ALA A 706 -31.63 30.04 -9.93
CA ALA A 706 -31.57 31.34 -10.59
C ALA A 706 -32.82 32.19 -10.29
N HIS A 707 -34.03 31.57 -10.35
CA HIS A 707 -35.25 32.23 -9.95
C HIS A 707 -35.22 32.68 -8.48
N ARG A 708 -34.77 31.83 -7.57
CA ARG A 708 -34.66 32.17 -6.15
C ARG A 708 -33.58 33.19 -5.85
N ALA A 709 -32.60 33.33 -6.71
CA ALA A 709 -31.52 34.33 -6.63
C ALA A 709 -31.93 35.68 -7.26
N GLY A 710 -33.08 35.75 -7.94
CA GLY A 710 -33.52 36.95 -8.63
C GLY A 710 -32.84 37.20 -9.98
N HIS A 711 -32.17 36.19 -10.55
CA HIS A 711 -31.54 36.31 -11.87
C HIS A 711 -32.51 36.05 -13.03
N VAL A 712 -33.59 35.34 -12.77
CA VAL A 712 -34.65 35.02 -13.73
C VAL A 712 -36.00 35.02 -13.01
N CYS A 713 -37.07 35.37 -13.73
CA CYS A 713 -38.42 35.29 -13.22
C CYS A 713 -39.13 34.08 -13.84
N ILE A 714 -39.60 33.14 -12.97
CA ILE A 714 -40.48 32.03 -13.36
C ILE A 714 -41.81 32.22 -12.57
N PRO A 715 -42.85 32.79 -13.19
CA PRO A 715 -44.07 33.23 -12.48
C PRO A 715 -44.75 32.13 -11.67
N SER A 716 -44.81 30.90 -12.19
CA SER A 716 -45.43 29.75 -11.51
C SER A 716 -44.69 29.39 -10.20
N LEU A 717 -43.37 29.59 -10.10
CA LEU A 717 -42.62 29.30 -8.87
C LEU A 717 -42.92 30.34 -7.77
N SER A 718 -43.26 31.56 -8.15
CA SER A 718 -43.72 32.62 -7.22
C SER A 718 -45.15 32.39 -6.72
N GLN A 719 -46.02 31.88 -7.57
CA GLN A 719 -47.47 31.70 -7.29
C GLN A 719 -47.76 30.40 -6.53
N LEU A 720 -47.02 29.31 -6.82
CA LEU A 720 -47.27 28.00 -6.22
C LEU A 720 -46.55 27.85 -4.87
N GLN A 721 -47.16 27.09 -3.95
CA GLN A 721 -46.60 26.84 -2.63
C GLN A 721 -46.60 25.34 -2.28
N GLY A 722 -45.69 24.96 -1.36
CA GLY A 722 -45.63 23.63 -0.77
C GLY A 722 -45.57 22.48 -1.78
N SER A 723 -46.38 21.47 -1.60
CA SER A 723 -46.41 20.28 -2.45
C SER A 723 -46.85 20.54 -3.90
N ARG A 724 -47.73 21.56 -4.12
CA ARG A 724 -48.14 21.93 -5.48
C ARG A 724 -46.97 22.47 -6.31
N ARG A 725 -46.07 23.25 -5.70
CA ARG A 725 -44.86 23.74 -6.35
C ARG A 725 -43.94 22.60 -6.75
N ILE A 726 -43.71 21.66 -5.83
CA ILE A 726 -42.86 20.49 -6.08
C ILE A 726 -43.45 19.61 -7.19
N ALA A 727 -44.73 19.35 -7.15
CA ALA A 727 -45.42 18.58 -8.20
C ALA A 727 -45.29 19.26 -9.58
N TRP A 728 -45.44 20.59 -9.62
CA TRP A 728 -45.31 21.36 -10.85
C TRP A 728 -43.85 21.30 -11.41
N ILE A 729 -42.82 21.43 -10.54
CA ILE A 729 -41.41 21.29 -10.94
C ILE A 729 -41.15 19.87 -11.51
N ASN A 730 -41.71 18.85 -10.87
CA ASN A 730 -41.55 17.47 -11.31
C ASN A 730 -42.14 17.19 -12.70
N GLY A 731 -43.13 18.00 -13.15
CA GLY A 731 -43.67 17.93 -14.50
C GLY A 731 -42.65 18.26 -15.61
N PHE A 732 -41.50 18.86 -15.29
CA PHE A 732 -40.40 19.15 -16.22
C PHE A 732 -39.26 18.14 -16.16
N LEU A 733 -39.39 17.12 -15.33
CA LEU A 733 -38.35 16.10 -15.17
C LEU A 733 -38.68 14.83 -15.97
N PRO A 734 -37.68 14.11 -16.48
CA PRO A 734 -37.90 12.81 -17.12
C PRO A 734 -38.39 11.77 -16.13
N GLU A 735 -39.00 10.70 -16.66
CA GLU A 735 -39.46 9.57 -15.86
C GLU A 735 -38.32 9.00 -14.99
N GLY A 736 -38.58 8.72 -13.72
CA GLY A 736 -37.62 8.26 -12.75
C GLY A 736 -36.80 9.36 -12.05
N ALA A 737 -36.79 10.60 -12.53
CA ALA A 737 -36.19 11.73 -11.83
C ALA A 737 -37.19 12.45 -10.95
N SER A 738 -36.77 12.92 -9.77
CA SER A 738 -37.63 13.67 -8.85
C SER A 738 -36.92 14.87 -8.23
N PHE A 739 -37.69 15.95 -8.04
CA PHE A 739 -37.27 17.13 -7.28
C PHE A 739 -38.07 17.13 -5.97
N SER A 740 -37.39 17.30 -4.86
CA SER A 740 -37.99 17.20 -3.52
C SER A 740 -38.08 18.55 -2.82
N ALA A 741 -38.80 18.59 -1.70
CA ALA A 741 -38.84 19.76 -0.81
C ALA A 741 -37.44 20.09 -0.26
N SER A 742 -36.56 19.09 -0.12
CA SER A 742 -35.16 19.28 0.26
C SER A 742 -34.39 19.99 -0.84
N ASP A 743 -34.61 19.62 -2.12
CA ASP A 743 -33.97 20.28 -3.27
C ASP A 743 -34.37 21.74 -3.36
N TRP A 744 -35.64 22.06 -3.09
CA TRP A 744 -36.13 23.43 -3.00
C TRP A 744 -35.42 24.23 -1.90
N LYS A 745 -35.26 23.66 -0.69
CA LYS A 745 -34.51 24.30 0.42
C LYS A 745 -33.05 24.51 0.05
N ASN A 746 -32.40 23.50 -0.56
CA ASN A 746 -31.03 23.55 -0.97
C ASN A 746 -30.78 24.58 -2.08
N ALA A 747 -31.67 24.71 -3.05
CA ALA A 747 -31.62 25.79 -4.04
C ALA A 747 -31.60 27.18 -3.39
N GLY A 748 -32.35 27.39 -2.30
CA GLY A 748 -32.30 28.66 -1.56
C GLY A 748 -31.03 28.87 -0.72
N ARG A 749 -30.34 27.82 -0.34
CA ARG A 749 -29.04 27.90 0.33
C ARG A 749 -27.91 28.12 -0.67
N ALA A 750 -28.01 27.55 -1.86
CA ALA A 750 -27.04 27.67 -2.94
C ALA A 750 -26.88 29.12 -3.42
N THR A 751 -27.97 29.94 -3.38
CA THR A 751 -27.90 31.37 -3.73
C THR A 751 -26.89 32.19 -2.91
N ARG A 752 -26.44 31.66 -1.78
CA ARG A 752 -25.49 32.34 -0.89
C ARG A 752 -24.03 31.87 -1.05
N LYS A 753 -23.77 30.77 -1.72
CA LYS A 753 -22.43 30.12 -1.73
C LYS A 753 -22.01 29.49 -3.07
N ALA A 754 -22.89 29.30 -4.04
CA ALA A 754 -22.56 28.63 -5.29
C ALA A 754 -22.62 29.61 -6.47
N THR A 755 -21.58 29.63 -7.28
CA THR A 755 -21.64 30.20 -8.62
C THR A 755 -22.57 29.38 -9.49
N LEU A 756 -23.66 29.96 -9.94
CA LEU A 756 -24.50 29.40 -11.00
C LEU A 756 -23.65 29.25 -12.26
N PRO A 757 -23.87 28.23 -13.09
CA PRO A 757 -23.27 28.17 -14.41
C PRO A 757 -23.75 29.39 -15.25
N PRO A 758 -23.06 29.72 -16.34
CA PRO A 758 -23.49 30.79 -17.20
C PRO A 758 -24.96 30.62 -17.64
N PRO A 759 -25.72 31.73 -17.80
CA PRO A 759 -27.17 31.67 -18.10
C PRO A 759 -27.50 30.79 -19.30
N GLU A 760 -26.67 30.76 -20.31
CA GLU A 760 -26.83 29.96 -21.53
C GLU A 760 -27.06 28.46 -21.23
N VAL A 761 -26.55 27.98 -20.10
CA VAL A 761 -26.68 26.56 -19.71
C VAL A 761 -28.11 26.17 -19.33
N TYR A 762 -28.89 27.09 -18.73
CA TYR A 762 -30.19 26.77 -18.16
C TYR A 762 -31.34 27.67 -18.68
N MET A 763 -31.06 28.65 -19.55
CA MET A 763 -32.11 29.57 -20.05
C MET A 763 -33.18 28.86 -20.87
N ASP A 764 -32.83 27.87 -21.68
CA ASP A 764 -33.85 27.08 -22.41
C ASP A 764 -34.80 26.36 -21.43
N THR A 765 -34.29 25.90 -20.30
CA THR A 765 -35.10 25.31 -19.24
C THR A 765 -35.96 26.37 -18.55
N VAL A 766 -35.44 27.57 -18.32
CA VAL A 766 -36.23 28.70 -17.78
C VAL A 766 -37.37 29.05 -18.72
N VAL A 767 -37.10 29.15 -20.02
CA VAL A 767 -38.15 29.44 -21.05
C VAL A 767 -39.18 28.30 -21.08
N ARG A 768 -38.75 27.04 -21.06
CA ARG A 768 -39.63 25.87 -21.01
C ARG A 768 -40.49 25.85 -19.74
N MET A 769 -40.01 26.40 -18.63
CA MET A 769 -40.75 26.60 -17.38
C MET A 769 -41.59 27.90 -17.38
N GLY A 770 -41.75 28.58 -18.51
CA GLY A 770 -42.52 29.79 -18.65
C GLY A 770 -41.90 31.05 -18.03
N GLY A 771 -40.57 31.05 -17.88
CA GLY A 771 -39.83 32.20 -17.34
C GLY A 771 -39.11 33.02 -18.40
N ALA A 772 -38.62 34.17 -17.99
CA ALA A 772 -37.81 35.08 -18.78
C ALA A 772 -36.62 35.59 -17.95
N ALA A 773 -35.54 36.08 -18.61
CA ALA A 773 -34.49 36.82 -17.96
C ALA A 773 -35.06 38.11 -17.36
N GLU A 774 -34.75 38.44 -16.11
CA GLU A 774 -34.99 39.79 -15.60
C GLU A 774 -33.94 40.73 -16.21
N GLU A 775 -34.35 41.82 -16.80
CA GLU A 775 -33.46 42.89 -17.14
C GLU A 775 -32.87 43.45 -15.83
N VAL A 776 -31.61 43.13 -15.58
CA VAL A 776 -30.88 43.68 -14.42
C VAL A 776 -30.65 45.15 -14.76
N HIS A 777 -31.47 46.06 -14.26
CA HIS A 777 -31.07 47.44 -14.14
C HIS A 777 -29.90 47.49 -13.14
N VAL A 778 -28.70 47.62 -13.68
CA VAL A 778 -27.49 47.98 -12.90
C VAL A 778 -27.75 49.40 -12.41
N ALA A 779 -28.05 49.53 -11.11
CA ALA A 779 -28.03 50.81 -10.42
C ALA A 779 -26.64 51.03 -9.80
#